data_feda5caa4e3d29814a71a108f94b340d
#
_entry.id   feda5caa4e3d29814a71a108f94b340d
#
_cell.length_a   1.000
_cell.length_b   1.000
_cell.length_c   1.000
_cell.angle_alpha   90.00
_cell.angle_beta   90.00
_cell.angle_gamma   90.00
#
_symmetry.space_group_name_H-M   'P 1'
#
loop_
_entity.id
_entity.type
_entity.pdbx_description
1 polymer ?
#
loop_
_entity_poly.entity_id
_entity_poly.type
_entity_poly.pdbx_seq_one_letter_code
_entity_poly.pdbx_strand_id
1 'polypeptide(L)'
;KTETLATDRHNFRINDDAIGVGGAKEKFRNNMAAINLLHELEIENRLATPEEQEVLSRYVGWGGLSMAFDEHNAAWAEEFKELYASLSPEEYRAAMESTLTAFYTPPVVIKAMYDALDRLGFSQGNILEPSCGTGNFFGLLPESMQNSKLHGVEIDSLTGRIAKQLYQKANIAIEGFEKTNLPDDHFDVVLGNVPFGEIRVNDSRYNAQKFLIHDYFFAKALDKVRVGGVVMFITSKGTMDKASPEVRKYIAQRAELLGAIRLPDNTFKANAGTEVTSDILILQKRDRVMDIEPDWVHLDTDENGVTMNRYFVEHPEMVLGEIKMESTRFGTFEPVCKARKDIPLSELLSNAVQRINGEIPELDNGVDEISDEQELSVHADPNVRNFSFTLVDGRVYFRENDRMHPASVSMTAENRIKGLIQIRDCVRKLIEYQTEDYPEEMICTEQENLNRLYDVYTAKYGLINSRGNYLAFASDESYFLLCSLEVLDDEGNFKRKADMFTKRTIKPHREVTSVETASEALALSIGEKARVDLPYMEQLTGKTQVELVQDLQGVIFKVPNCEPVSYAAADEYLSGNVRNKLTVAELAAKNDPELAVNVDALKKVIPKDLSAAEISVRLGATWIPQDDIQRFVMELLTPSSYAAGRLKVRYTPINGDWFIENKSSDMGNVKADSTYGTKRASAYRIIEDTLNLRDTRIFDYVYDEHGNKKAVFNAKETTAAQAKQEVVKQAFQDWIWKDPERRNRLVRYYNDTFNSVRPREYDGSHITFGGISPEITLRPHQVNAIAHILYGGNTLLAHKVGAVSYTHLRAHETLRH
;
A
#
# COMPACT_ATOMS: atom_id res chain seq x y z
N LYS A 1 32.48 19.36 13.48
CA LYS A 1 31.05 19.12 13.23
C LYS A 1 30.30 19.95 14.23
N THR A 2 29.62 20.99 13.79
CA THR A 2 28.75 21.83 14.63
C THR A 2 27.43 21.04 14.73
N GLU A 3 27.24 20.31 15.82
CA GLU A 3 25.95 19.71 16.12
C GLU A 3 25.00 20.84 16.51
N THR A 4 23.87 20.95 15.77
CA THR A 4 22.80 21.86 16.13
C THR A 4 22.22 21.39 17.47
N LEU A 5 22.36 22.20 18.51
CA LEU A 5 21.82 21.88 19.83
C LEU A 5 20.29 21.67 19.73
N ALA A 6 19.73 20.82 20.58
CA ALA A 6 18.27 20.54 20.58
C ALA A 6 17.40 21.80 20.75
N THR A 7 17.95 22.86 21.33
CA THR A 7 17.36 24.19 21.47
C THR A 7 17.15 24.95 20.16
N ASP A 8 17.86 24.55 19.08
CA ASP A 8 17.76 25.23 17.79
C ASP A 8 16.74 24.57 16.82
N ARG A 9 16.13 23.47 17.23
CA ARG A 9 15.11 22.79 16.42
C ARG A 9 13.74 23.46 16.58
N HIS A 10 13.03 23.64 15.47
CA HIS A 10 11.69 24.21 15.46
C HIS A 10 10.79 23.52 14.44
N ASN A 11 9.48 23.56 14.67
CA ASN A 11 8.48 23.11 13.73
C ASN A 11 7.90 24.32 13.00
N PHE A 12 7.74 24.20 11.69
CA PHE A 12 7.10 25.19 10.86
C PHE A 12 5.61 25.33 11.23
N ARG A 13 5.10 26.56 11.17
CA ARG A 13 3.67 26.86 11.36
C ARG A 13 3.09 27.45 10.10
N ILE A 14 1.98 26.89 9.66
CA ILE A 14 1.23 27.39 8.52
C ILE A 14 0.35 28.54 8.99
N ASN A 15 0.67 29.75 8.53
CA ASN A 15 -0.07 30.97 8.83
C ASN A 15 -0.91 31.47 7.65
N ASP A 16 -0.74 30.90 6.47
CA ASP A 16 -1.43 31.28 5.24
C ASP A 16 -2.40 30.18 4.80
N ASP A 17 -3.68 30.49 4.73
CA ASP A 17 -4.74 29.58 4.28
C ASP A 17 -4.71 29.35 2.76
N ALA A 18 -3.92 30.11 2.00
CA ALA A 18 -3.74 29.97 0.56
C ALA A 18 -2.63 28.99 0.17
N ILE A 19 -2.07 28.24 1.10
CA ILE A 19 -1.04 27.23 0.83
C ILE A 19 -1.54 26.20 -0.23
N GLY A 20 -0.73 25.97 -1.26
CA GLY A 20 -1.04 25.06 -2.36
C GLY A 20 -2.02 25.61 -3.41
N VAL A 21 -2.49 26.85 -3.27
CA VAL A 21 -3.30 27.55 -4.27
C VAL A 21 -2.38 28.20 -5.31
N GLY A 22 -2.68 28.02 -6.61
CA GLY A 22 -1.87 28.63 -7.70
C GLY A 22 -2.02 27.87 -9.02
N GLY A 23 -1.51 28.48 -10.07
CA GLY A 23 -1.49 27.85 -11.41
C GLY A 23 -0.46 26.72 -11.50
N ALA A 24 -0.65 25.76 -12.41
CA ALA A 24 0.21 24.60 -12.57
C ALA A 24 1.71 24.95 -12.73
N LYS A 25 2.04 25.98 -13.51
CA LYS A 25 3.42 26.47 -13.70
C LYS A 25 4.00 27.10 -12.43
N GLU A 26 3.20 27.71 -11.61
CA GLU A 26 3.60 28.29 -10.32
C GLU A 26 3.89 27.17 -9.30
N LYS A 27 2.99 26.20 -9.21
CA LYS A 27 3.18 25.00 -8.37
C LYS A 27 4.46 24.26 -8.75
N PHE A 28 4.73 24.11 -10.06
CA PHE A 28 5.97 23.51 -10.55
C PHE A 28 7.21 24.28 -10.05
N ARG A 29 7.24 25.63 -10.24
CA ARG A 29 8.37 26.45 -9.77
C ARG A 29 8.59 26.37 -8.27
N ASN A 30 7.51 26.35 -7.48
CA ASN A 30 7.57 26.22 -6.04
C ASN A 30 8.15 24.84 -5.64
N ASN A 31 7.73 23.78 -6.32
CA ASN A 31 8.28 22.43 -6.10
C ASN A 31 9.78 22.40 -6.41
N MET A 32 10.21 22.95 -7.55
CA MET A 32 11.63 22.97 -7.91
C MET A 32 12.49 23.80 -6.96
N ALA A 33 11.98 24.93 -6.49
CA ALA A 33 12.65 25.76 -5.48
C ALA A 33 12.85 25.00 -4.16
N ALA A 34 11.82 24.30 -3.70
CA ALA A 34 11.91 23.49 -2.48
C ALA A 34 12.86 22.30 -2.63
N ILE A 35 12.87 21.62 -3.78
CA ILE A 35 13.76 20.50 -4.06
C ILE A 35 15.23 20.95 -4.10
N ASN A 36 15.51 22.04 -4.81
CA ASN A 36 16.87 22.57 -4.90
C ASN A 36 17.40 22.97 -3.53
N LEU A 37 16.58 23.65 -2.72
CA LEU A 37 16.93 24.00 -1.35
C LEU A 37 17.13 22.75 -0.47
N LEU A 38 16.29 21.73 -0.60
CA LEU A 38 16.48 20.48 0.14
C LEU A 38 17.83 19.84 -0.16
N HIS A 39 18.23 19.77 -1.45
CA HIS A 39 19.52 19.21 -1.85
C HIS A 39 20.69 20.06 -1.30
N GLU A 40 20.56 21.38 -1.27
CA GLU A 40 21.57 22.27 -0.66
C GLU A 40 21.72 21.97 0.84
N LEU A 41 20.60 21.89 1.59
CA LEU A 41 20.62 21.58 3.02
C LEU A 41 21.26 20.21 3.32
N GLU A 42 21.00 19.22 2.47
CA GLU A 42 21.58 17.88 2.60
C GLU A 42 23.08 17.85 2.30
N ILE A 43 23.55 18.59 1.29
CA ILE A 43 24.98 18.73 0.99
C ILE A 43 25.70 19.42 2.16
N GLU A 44 25.09 20.45 2.74
CA GLU A 44 25.63 21.17 3.89
C GLU A 44 25.46 20.42 5.22
N ASN A 45 24.66 19.35 5.22
CA ASN A 45 24.32 18.52 6.40
C ASN A 45 23.82 19.39 7.59
N ARG A 46 22.82 20.24 7.33
CA ARG A 46 22.22 21.13 8.32
C ARG A 46 20.69 21.14 8.23
N LEU A 47 20.06 21.64 9.27
CA LEU A 47 18.63 21.90 9.31
C LEU A 47 18.28 23.23 8.64
N ALA A 48 17.05 23.32 8.13
CA ALA A 48 16.53 24.53 7.55
C ALA A 48 16.27 25.63 8.61
N THR A 49 16.57 26.88 8.25
CA THR A 49 16.16 28.05 9.05
C THR A 49 14.67 28.32 8.87
N PRO A 50 14.05 29.18 9.73
CA PRO A 50 12.65 29.56 9.55
C PRO A 50 12.32 30.13 8.17
N GLU A 51 13.23 30.95 7.59
CA GLU A 51 13.06 31.53 6.26
C GLU A 51 13.16 30.48 5.15
N GLU A 52 14.02 29.48 5.32
CA GLU A 52 14.16 28.35 4.39
C GLU A 52 12.95 27.41 4.50
N GLN A 53 12.40 27.24 5.70
CA GLN A 53 11.15 26.47 5.89
C GLN A 53 9.97 27.13 5.14
N GLU A 54 9.90 28.45 5.03
CA GLU A 54 8.90 29.13 4.20
C GLU A 54 9.00 28.72 2.71
N VAL A 55 10.23 28.52 2.19
CA VAL A 55 10.43 28.04 0.81
C VAL A 55 10.01 26.58 0.69
N LEU A 56 10.44 25.73 1.64
CA LEU A 56 10.11 24.30 1.64
C LEU A 56 8.60 24.06 1.79
N SER A 57 7.89 24.90 2.56
CA SER A 57 6.44 24.79 2.78
C SER A 57 5.60 24.98 1.52
N ARG A 58 6.16 25.61 0.49
CA ARG A 58 5.50 25.80 -0.80
C ARG A 58 5.53 24.57 -1.71
N TYR A 59 6.21 23.51 -1.30
CA TYR A 59 6.16 22.25 -2.00
C TYR A 59 4.77 21.62 -1.88
N VAL A 60 4.14 21.36 -3.01
CA VAL A 60 2.77 20.84 -3.09
C VAL A 60 2.68 19.46 -3.76
N GLY A 61 3.81 18.78 -3.93
CA GLY A 61 3.86 17.51 -4.63
C GLY A 61 3.47 17.60 -6.11
N TRP A 62 3.21 16.45 -6.71
CA TRP A 62 3.02 16.35 -8.16
C TRP A 62 1.58 16.06 -8.57
N GLY A 63 0.65 16.03 -7.62
CA GLY A 63 -0.77 15.88 -7.90
C GLY A 63 -1.28 16.97 -8.85
N GLY A 64 -1.87 16.56 -9.98
CA GLY A 64 -2.33 17.49 -11.02
C GLY A 64 -1.23 18.12 -11.89
N LEU A 65 0.04 17.72 -11.75
CA LEU A 65 1.18 18.20 -12.54
C LEU A 65 1.76 17.14 -13.50
N SER A 66 0.94 16.15 -13.90
CA SER A 66 1.36 15.06 -14.80
C SER A 66 1.94 15.57 -16.13
N MET A 67 1.55 16.76 -16.56
CA MET A 67 2.07 17.41 -17.77
C MET A 67 3.57 17.75 -17.71
N ALA A 68 4.14 17.90 -16.52
CA ALA A 68 5.56 18.14 -16.32
C ALA A 68 6.43 16.90 -16.60
N PHE A 69 5.82 15.71 -16.62
CA PHE A 69 6.48 14.42 -16.90
C PHE A 69 6.30 13.93 -18.33
N ASP A 70 5.61 14.69 -19.18
CA ASP A 70 5.38 14.34 -20.59
C ASP A 70 6.44 14.98 -21.48
N GLU A 71 7.42 14.20 -21.95
CA GLU A 71 8.49 14.63 -22.85
C GLU A 71 8.00 15.16 -24.19
N HIS A 72 6.75 14.81 -24.58
CA HIS A 72 6.16 15.23 -25.86
C HIS A 72 5.29 16.48 -25.73
N ASN A 73 5.10 17.01 -24.52
CA ASN A 73 4.31 18.21 -24.29
C ASN A 73 5.13 19.49 -24.53
N ALA A 74 5.00 20.07 -25.74
CA ALA A 74 5.74 21.27 -26.12
C ALA A 74 5.52 22.47 -25.18
N ALA A 75 4.36 22.55 -24.49
CA ALA A 75 4.07 23.62 -23.53
C ALA A 75 4.80 23.45 -22.18
N TRP A 76 5.37 22.26 -21.92
CA TRP A 76 6.07 21.89 -20.68
C TRP A 76 7.51 21.41 -20.95
N ALA A 77 8.04 21.61 -22.14
CA ALA A 77 9.34 21.06 -22.54
C ALA A 77 10.53 21.57 -21.69
N GLU A 78 10.49 22.82 -21.25
CA GLU A 78 11.53 23.38 -20.39
C GLU A 78 11.43 22.83 -18.97
N GLU A 79 10.21 22.76 -18.41
CA GLU A 79 9.96 22.19 -17.09
C GLU A 79 10.30 20.69 -17.04
N PHE A 80 10.00 19.95 -18.11
CA PHE A 80 10.39 18.54 -18.21
C PHE A 80 11.89 18.38 -18.13
N LYS A 81 12.68 19.20 -18.87
CA LYS A 81 14.15 19.14 -18.84
C LYS A 81 14.71 19.51 -17.48
N GLU A 82 14.17 20.56 -16.86
CA GLU A 82 14.56 21.00 -15.53
C GLU A 82 14.34 19.89 -14.51
N LEU A 83 13.13 19.29 -14.51
CA LEU A 83 12.75 18.22 -13.62
C LEU A 83 13.64 16.98 -13.78
N TYR A 84 13.85 16.55 -15.03
CA TYR A 84 14.66 15.36 -15.34
C TYR A 84 16.14 15.55 -14.97
N ALA A 85 16.66 16.79 -15.05
CA ALA A 85 18.04 17.11 -14.70
C ALA A 85 18.27 17.25 -13.18
N SER A 86 17.21 17.62 -12.42
CA SER A 86 17.33 17.94 -11.00
C SER A 86 17.09 16.74 -10.08
N LEU A 87 16.40 15.69 -10.55
CA LEU A 87 16.07 14.52 -9.75
C LEU A 87 16.95 13.33 -10.10
N SER A 88 17.28 12.52 -9.11
CA SER A 88 17.83 11.19 -9.35
C SER A 88 16.79 10.29 -10.06
N PRO A 89 17.19 9.22 -10.75
CA PRO A 89 16.25 8.31 -11.40
C PRO A 89 15.19 7.72 -10.46
N GLU A 90 15.54 7.53 -9.18
CA GLU A 90 14.64 7.02 -8.15
C GLU A 90 13.64 8.09 -7.71
N GLU A 91 14.10 9.30 -7.44
CA GLU A 91 13.24 10.44 -7.11
C GLU A 91 12.30 10.80 -8.27
N TYR A 92 12.79 10.80 -9.51
CA TYR A 92 11.98 11.05 -10.68
C TYR A 92 10.83 10.03 -10.82
N ARG A 93 11.13 8.73 -10.61
CA ARG A 93 10.12 7.68 -10.65
C ARG A 93 9.08 7.85 -9.55
N ALA A 94 9.52 8.08 -8.30
CA ALA A 94 8.64 8.31 -7.17
C ALA A 94 7.74 9.54 -7.39
N ALA A 95 8.32 10.65 -7.87
CA ALA A 95 7.58 11.87 -8.21
C ALA A 95 6.52 11.61 -9.30
N MET A 96 6.86 10.87 -10.35
CA MET A 96 5.93 10.49 -11.41
C MET A 96 4.79 9.62 -10.90
N GLU A 97 5.07 8.62 -10.06
CA GLU A 97 4.07 7.76 -9.43
C GLU A 97 3.13 8.53 -8.51
N SER A 98 3.63 9.55 -7.81
CA SER A 98 2.85 10.38 -6.89
C SER A 98 1.86 11.33 -7.60
N THR A 99 1.97 11.55 -8.91
CA THR A 99 1.03 12.39 -9.68
C THR A 99 -0.43 11.98 -9.57
N LEU A 100 -0.69 10.71 -9.22
CA LEU A 100 -2.04 10.14 -9.11
C LEU A 100 -2.55 10.06 -7.66
N THR A 101 -1.68 10.21 -6.66
CA THR A 101 -2.00 9.92 -5.25
C THR A 101 -1.71 11.06 -4.28
N ALA A 102 -0.91 12.05 -4.66
CA ALA A 102 -0.54 13.16 -3.79
C ALA A 102 -1.62 14.26 -3.79
N PHE A 103 -2.56 14.15 -2.85
CA PHE A 103 -3.64 15.12 -2.67
C PHE A 103 -3.54 15.79 -1.30
N TYR A 104 -3.25 17.10 -1.30
CA TYR A 104 -3.13 17.88 -0.06
C TYR A 104 -4.48 18.35 0.46
N THR A 105 -4.66 18.21 1.77
CA THR A 105 -5.90 18.56 2.46
C THR A 105 -5.99 20.07 2.66
N PRO A 106 -7.14 20.72 2.30
CA PRO A 106 -7.34 22.13 2.53
C PRO A 106 -7.28 22.50 4.01
N PRO A 107 -6.66 23.67 4.39
CA PRO A 107 -6.55 24.10 5.77
C PRO A 107 -7.88 24.15 6.53
N VAL A 108 -8.97 24.52 5.87
CA VAL A 108 -10.31 24.60 6.49
C VAL A 108 -10.79 23.23 7.01
N VAL A 109 -10.44 22.14 6.32
CA VAL A 109 -10.80 20.78 6.74
C VAL A 109 -9.92 20.34 7.91
N ILE A 110 -8.60 20.60 7.84
CA ILE A 110 -7.66 20.28 8.92
C ILE A 110 -8.05 21.00 10.22
N LYS A 111 -8.36 22.30 10.15
CA LYS A 111 -8.81 23.10 11.31
C LYS A 111 -10.06 22.49 11.92
N ALA A 112 -11.07 22.14 11.12
CA ALA A 112 -12.28 21.50 11.60
C ALA A 112 -12.03 20.13 12.27
N MET A 113 -11.05 19.37 11.78
CA MET A 113 -10.65 18.10 12.42
C MET A 113 -10.00 18.36 13.79
N TYR A 114 -9.18 19.39 13.93
CA TYR A 114 -8.63 19.78 15.23
C TYR A 114 -9.69 20.35 16.17
N ASP A 115 -10.66 21.12 15.66
CA ASP A 115 -11.81 21.60 16.45
C ASP A 115 -12.63 20.40 17.01
N ALA A 116 -12.75 19.33 16.23
CA ALA A 116 -13.39 18.10 16.70
C ALA A 116 -12.57 17.41 17.82
N LEU A 117 -11.23 17.37 17.71
CA LEU A 117 -10.37 16.83 18.77
C LEU A 117 -10.42 17.66 20.05
N ASP A 118 -10.40 18.98 19.93
CA ASP A 118 -10.55 19.89 21.08
C ASP A 118 -11.89 19.66 21.79
N ARG A 119 -12.97 19.52 21.02
CA ARG A 119 -14.30 19.19 21.56
C ARG A 119 -14.36 17.83 22.27
N LEU A 120 -13.56 16.84 21.80
CA LEU A 120 -13.42 15.55 22.46
C LEU A 120 -12.50 15.59 23.68
N GLY A 121 -12.00 16.76 24.07
CA GLY A 121 -11.14 16.97 25.24
C GLY A 121 -9.67 16.67 25.03
N PHE A 122 -9.20 16.51 23.79
CA PHE A 122 -7.78 16.28 23.54
C PHE A 122 -6.99 17.58 23.64
N SER A 123 -5.99 17.61 24.53
CA SER A 123 -5.13 18.78 24.75
C SER A 123 -3.65 18.49 24.42
N GLN A 124 -3.18 17.30 24.70
CA GLN A 124 -1.80 16.86 24.41
C GLN A 124 -1.68 15.32 24.42
N GLY A 125 -0.69 14.81 23.69
CA GLY A 125 -0.43 13.37 23.63
C GLY A 125 0.43 12.97 22.42
N ASN A 126 0.47 11.70 22.11
CA ASN A 126 1.15 11.17 20.93
C ASN A 126 0.20 11.21 19.74
N ILE A 127 0.55 11.99 18.70
CA ILE A 127 -0.22 12.11 17.46
C ILE A 127 0.52 11.39 16.34
N LEU A 128 -0.16 10.49 15.62
CA LEU A 128 0.37 9.82 14.43
C LEU A 128 -0.39 10.26 13.17
N GLU A 129 0.35 10.68 12.14
CA GLU A 129 -0.14 10.87 10.78
C GLU A 129 0.50 9.83 9.85
N PRO A 130 -0.20 8.73 9.45
CA PRO A 130 0.42 7.59 8.76
C PRO A 130 0.64 7.80 7.25
N SER A 131 0.29 8.97 6.72
CA SER A 131 0.55 9.43 5.35
C SER A 131 0.68 10.95 5.36
N CYS A 132 1.75 11.45 5.99
CA CYS A 132 1.81 12.84 6.39
C CYS A 132 2.08 13.82 5.22
N GLY A 133 2.52 13.35 4.07
CA GLY A 133 2.94 14.23 3.01
C GLY A 133 4.00 15.21 3.50
N THR A 134 3.83 16.49 3.22
CA THR A 134 4.68 17.55 3.76
C THR A 134 4.38 17.91 5.22
N GLY A 135 3.37 17.28 5.87
CA GLY A 135 3.02 17.53 7.26
C GLY A 135 2.06 18.71 7.48
N ASN A 136 1.11 18.94 6.59
CA ASN A 136 0.15 20.04 6.72
C ASN A 136 -0.66 19.97 8.01
N PHE A 137 -0.97 18.78 8.52
CA PHE A 137 -1.61 18.61 9.81
C PHE A 137 -0.70 19.09 10.93
N PHE A 138 0.59 18.81 10.91
CA PHE A 138 1.54 19.31 11.91
C PHE A 138 1.69 20.82 11.86
N GLY A 139 1.69 21.42 10.66
CA GLY A 139 1.80 22.87 10.48
C GLY A 139 0.59 23.66 10.95
N LEU A 140 -0.58 23.04 10.97
CA LEU A 140 -1.85 23.63 11.43
C LEU A 140 -2.25 23.19 12.84
N LEU A 141 -1.35 22.52 13.57
CA LEU A 141 -1.60 22.09 14.96
C LEU A 141 -1.97 23.31 15.85
N PRO A 142 -3.11 23.28 16.57
CA PRO A 142 -3.52 24.37 17.45
C PRO A 142 -2.52 24.66 18.59
N GLU A 143 -2.53 25.88 19.10
CA GLU A 143 -1.67 26.24 20.26
C GLU A 143 -1.95 25.40 21.49
N SER A 144 -3.22 25.05 21.72
CA SER A 144 -3.65 24.19 22.82
C SER A 144 -3.03 22.78 22.78
N MET A 145 -2.59 22.32 21.59
CA MET A 145 -2.06 20.96 21.36
C MET A 145 -0.54 20.92 21.10
N GLN A 146 0.17 22.05 21.25
CA GLN A 146 1.59 22.16 20.85
C GLN A 146 2.56 21.29 21.65
N ASN A 147 2.18 20.87 22.84
CA ASN A 147 2.98 19.97 23.66
C ASN A 147 2.87 18.50 23.22
N SER A 148 2.09 18.21 22.18
CA SER A 148 1.95 16.87 21.63
C SER A 148 3.22 16.42 20.92
N LYS A 149 3.53 15.12 21.02
CA LYS A 149 4.59 14.46 20.26
C LYS A 149 4.06 14.04 18.90
N LEU A 150 4.70 14.53 17.84
CA LEU A 150 4.27 14.34 16.47
C LEU A 150 5.04 13.20 15.81
N HIS A 151 4.32 12.24 15.24
CA HIS A 151 4.85 11.11 14.50
C HIS A 151 4.25 11.09 13.10
N GLY A 152 5.09 11.07 12.07
CA GLY A 152 4.69 11.03 10.67
C GLY A 152 5.24 9.81 9.96
N VAL A 153 4.50 9.29 9.01
CA VAL A 153 4.99 8.27 8.07
C VAL A 153 4.74 8.78 6.66
N GLU A 154 5.75 8.75 5.81
CA GLU A 154 5.64 9.15 4.41
C GLU A 154 6.44 8.19 3.51
N ILE A 155 5.78 7.65 2.49
CA ILE A 155 6.40 6.68 1.57
C ILE A 155 7.29 7.37 0.53
N ASP A 156 6.92 8.58 0.10
CA ASP A 156 7.72 9.35 -0.86
C ASP A 156 8.94 9.96 -0.17
N SER A 157 10.12 9.52 -0.60
CA SER A 157 11.40 9.93 -0.03
C SER A 157 11.61 11.45 -0.09
N LEU A 158 11.25 12.09 -1.20
CA LEU A 158 11.45 13.52 -1.39
C LEU A 158 10.54 14.33 -0.45
N THR A 159 9.25 14.01 -0.45
CA THR A 159 8.24 14.62 0.41
C THR A 159 8.55 14.43 1.89
N GLY A 160 8.97 13.21 2.29
CA GLY A 160 9.33 12.92 3.68
C GLY A 160 10.60 13.64 4.15
N ARG A 161 11.59 13.85 3.27
CA ARG A 161 12.79 14.64 3.58
C ARG A 161 12.47 16.12 3.77
N ILE A 162 11.57 16.68 2.93
CA ILE A 162 11.03 18.03 3.09
C ILE A 162 10.30 18.15 4.43
N ALA A 163 9.43 17.21 4.75
CA ALA A 163 8.70 17.19 6.01
C ALA A 163 9.63 17.17 7.24
N LYS A 164 10.74 16.42 7.20
CA LYS A 164 11.77 16.43 8.27
C LYS A 164 12.43 17.79 8.46
N GLN A 165 12.62 18.54 7.40
CA GLN A 165 13.17 19.89 7.47
C GLN A 165 12.14 20.90 8.00
N LEU A 166 10.85 20.70 7.69
CA LEU A 166 9.77 21.56 8.17
C LEU A 166 9.44 21.28 9.65
N TYR A 167 9.41 20.02 10.06
CA TYR A 167 8.99 19.62 11.42
C TYR A 167 10.14 18.94 12.16
N GLN A 168 11.15 19.74 12.52
CA GLN A 168 12.41 19.28 13.08
C GLN A 168 12.30 18.62 14.47
N LYS A 169 11.17 18.82 15.17
CA LYS A 169 10.85 18.18 16.45
C LYS A 169 9.96 16.95 16.29
N ALA A 170 9.45 16.67 15.07
CA ALA A 170 8.60 15.52 14.81
C ALA A 170 9.43 14.28 14.45
N ASN A 171 8.91 13.11 14.78
CA ASN A 171 9.45 11.82 14.36
C ASN A 171 8.84 11.40 13.02
N ILE A 172 9.59 11.56 11.92
CA ILE A 172 9.08 11.23 10.58
C ILE A 172 9.84 10.02 10.04
N ALA A 173 9.13 8.90 9.82
CA ALA A 173 9.63 7.71 9.14
C ALA A 173 9.38 7.83 7.63
N ILE A 174 10.45 7.59 6.83
CA ILE A 174 10.35 7.63 5.36
C ILE A 174 10.29 6.20 4.83
N GLU A 175 9.11 5.64 4.89
CA GLU A 175 8.82 4.26 4.45
C GLU A 175 7.30 4.08 4.30
N GLY A 176 6.88 2.97 3.68
CA GLY A 176 5.45 2.65 3.63
C GLY A 176 4.90 2.29 5.01
N PHE A 177 3.66 2.68 5.30
CA PHE A 177 3.04 2.40 6.59
C PHE A 177 3.05 0.90 6.92
N GLU A 178 3.01 0.01 5.91
CA GLU A 178 3.13 -1.44 6.07
C GLU A 178 4.48 -1.91 6.62
N LYS A 179 5.53 -1.13 6.41
CA LYS A 179 6.90 -1.46 6.85
C LYS A 179 7.23 -0.93 8.23
N THR A 180 6.43 0.01 8.73
CA THR A 180 6.69 0.65 10.02
C THR A 180 6.55 -0.33 11.17
N ASN A 181 7.50 -0.26 12.10
CA ASN A 181 7.46 -1.00 13.37
C ASN A 181 7.00 -0.08 14.52
N LEU A 182 5.86 0.56 14.35
CA LEU A 182 5.25 1.39 15.38
C LEU A 182 4.62 0.51 16.47
N PRO A 183 4.70 0.91 17.75
CA PRO A 183 4.09 0.15 18.84
C PRO A 183 2.56 0.16 18.73
N ASP A 184 1.94 -0.94 19.16
CA ASP A 184 0.49 -1.01 19.30
C ASP A 184 0.05 -0.26 20.57
N ASP A 185 -1.19 0.23 20.61
CA ASP A 185 -1.79 0.91 21.77
C ASP A 185 -0.98 2.12 22.30
N HIS A 186 -0.26 2.82 21.45
CA HIS A 186 0.68 3.87 21.83
C HIS A 186 0.16 5.30 21.59
N PHE A 187 -0.55 5.52 20.49
CA PHE A 187 -0.95 6.86 20.09
C PHE A 187 -2.29 7.26 20.70
N ASP A 188 -2.38 8.50 21.14
CA ASP A 188 -3.64 9.08 21.62
C ASP A 188 -4.57 9.39 20.47
N VAL A 189 -4.00 9.89 19.38
CA VAL A 189 -4.71 10.28 18.17
C VAL A 189 -3.95 9.76 16.95
N VAL A 190 -4.67 9.14 16.01
CA VAL A 190 -4.18 8.85 14.67
C VAL A 190 -5.07 9.58 13.67
N LEU A 191 -4.50 10.52 12.93
CA LEU A 191 -5.28 11.38 12.04
C LEU A 191 -4.60 11.54 10.68
N GLY A 192 -5.34 11.98 9.67
CA GLY A 192 -4.77 12.29 8.36
C GLY A 192 -5.74 12.07 7.21
N ASN A 193 -5.23 12.31 6.01
CA ASN A 193 -5.92 11.99 4.76
C ASN A 193 -5.27 10.73 4.16
N VAL A 194 -5.95 9.60 4.28
CA VAL A 194 -5.38 8.31 3.85
C VAL A 194 -5.41 8.18 2.32
N PRO A 195 -4.47 7.46 1.70
CA PRO A 195 -4.48 7.24 0.26
C PRO A 195 -5.72 6.42 -0.16
N PHE A 196 -6.31 6.80 -1.30
CA PHE A 196 -7.49 6.13 -1.87
C PHE A 196 -7.09 5.31 -3.10
N GLY A 197 -7.80 4.23 -3.35
CA GLY A 197 -7.65 3.45 -4.58
C GLY A 197 -7.97 1.99 -4.42
N GLU A 198 -8.03 1.27 -5.54
CA GLU A 198 -8.21 -0.17 -5.59
C GLU A 198 -6.89 -0.95 -5.40
N ILE A 199 -5.93 -0.33 -4.72
CA ILE A 199 -4.63 -0.90 -4.42
C ILE A 199 -4.73 -1.69 -3.12
N ARG A 200 -4.03 -2.82 -3.04
CA ARG A 200 -3.87 -3.62 -1.82
C ARG A 200 -2.44 -3.53 -1.33
N VAL A 201 -2.29 -3.39 -0.04
CA VAL A 201 -0.99 -3.34 0.63
C VAL A 201 -0.62 -4.73 1.11
N ASN A 202 0.65 -5.11 1.01
CA ASN A 202 1.15 -6.39 1.51
C ASN A 202 1.71 -6.21 2.92
N ASP A 203 0.88 -6.52 3.92
CA ASP A 203 1.26 -6.57 5.33
C ASP A 203 0.76 -7.91 5.89
N SER A 204 1.66 -8.75 6.36
CA SER A 204 1.37 -10.13 6.78
C SER A 204 0.26 -10.21 7.84
N ARG A 205 0.16 -9.20 8.71
CA ARG A 205 -0.86 -9.13 9.77
C ARG A 205 -2.28 -8.93 9.22
N TYR A 206 -2.41 -8.25 8.06
CA TYR A 206 -3.71 -7.84 7.50
C TYR A 206 -4.04 -8.50 6.16
N ASN A 207 -3.14 -9.32 5.59
CA ASN A 207 -3.33 -9.94 4.27
C ASN A 207 -4.58 -10.84 4.18
N ALA A 208 -4.97 -11.48 5.30
CA ALA A 208 -6.14 -12.35 5.35
C ALA A 208 -7.45 -11.61 5.04
N GLN A 209 -7.56 -10.34 5.41
CA GLN A 209 -8.75 -9.50 5.22
C GLN A 209 -8.88 -8.95 3.79
N LYS A 210 -7.80 -8.96 3.00
CA LYS A 210 -7.75 -8.45 1.62
C LYS A 210 -8.23 -7.00 1.48
N PHE A 211 -7.94 -6.18 2.48
CA PHE A 211 -8.33 -4.77 2.51
C PHE A 211 -7.80 -3.98 1.30
N LEU A 212 -8.58 -3.02 0.82
CA LEU A 212 -8.08 -1.95 -0.01
C LEU A 212 -7.20 -1.00 0.84
N ILE A 213 -6.36 -0.19 0.20
CA ILE A 213 -5.39 0.64 0.89
C ILE A 213 -6.02 1.51 1.99
N HIS A 214 -7.12 2.20 1.71
CA HIS A 214 -7.82 3.03 2.70
C HIS A 214 -8.38 2.20 3.86
N ASP A 215 -8.93 1.01 3.60
CA ASP A 215 -9.46 0.10 4.63
C ASP A 215 -8.33 -0.46 5.51
N TYR A 216 -7.16 -0.75 4.89
CA TYR A 216 -5.95 -1.17 5.59
C TYR A 216 -5.44 -0.11 6.57
N PHE A 217 -5.46 1.17 6.17
CA PHE A 217 -5.05 2.26 7.05
C PHE A 217 -5.91 2.33 8.31
N PHE A 218 -7.23 2.15 8.20
CA PHE A 218 -8.11 2.05 9.38
C PHE A 218 -7.74 0.87 10.28
N ALA A 219 -7.55 -0.31 9.69
CA ALA A 219 -7.23 -1.52 10.45
C ALA A 219 -5.92 -1.37 11.25
N LYS A 220 -4.85 -0.90 10.60
CA LYS A 220 -3.55 -0.71 11.26
C LYS A 220 -3.57 0.46 12.24
N ALA A 221 -4.24 1.57 11.92
CA ALA A 221 -4.39 2.71 12.83
C ALA A 221 -5.11 2.32 14.12
N LEU A 222 -6.16 1.49 14.04
CA LEU A 222 -6.87 0.98 15.20
C LEU A 222 -6.00 0.09 16.10
N ASP A 223 -5.00 -0.60 15.56
CA ASP A 223 -4.03 -1.32 16.39
C ASP A 223 -3.04 -0.36 17.04
N LYS A 224 -2.65 0.73 16.37
CA LYS A 224 -1.66 1.70 16.85
C LYS A 224 -2.22 2.71 17.86
N VAL A 225 -3.48 3.09 17.71
CA VAL A 225 -4.14 3.97 18.68
C VAL A 225 -4.41 3.22 19.98
N ARG A 226 -4.25 3.90 21.13
CA ARG A 226 -4.54 3.31 22.44
C ARG A 226 -6.05 3.14 22.69
N VAL A 227 -6.40 2.34 23.67
CA VAL A 227 -7.78 2.20 24.13
C VAL A 227 -8.32 3.57 24.57
N GLY A 228 -9.51 3.94 24.07
CA GLY A 228 -10.13 5.25 24.29
C GLY A 228 -9.53 6.38 23.45
N GLY A 229 -8.42 6.16 22.75
CA GLY A 229 -7.87 7.10 21.78
C GLY A 229 -8.69 7.12 20.47
N VAL A 230 -8.41 8.08 19.61
CA VAL A 230 -9.24 8.39 18.43
C VAL A 230 -8.46 8.21 17.13
N VAL A 231 -9.09 7.54 16.14
CA VAL A 231 -8.69 7.54 14.73
C VAL A 231 -9.60 8.48 13.97
N MET A 232 -9.03 9.48 13.30
CA MET A 232 -9.78 10.47 12.53
C MET A 232 -9.21 10.58 11.11
N PHE A 233 -9.84 9.94 10.13
CA PHE A 233 -9.35 9.89 8.76
C PHE A 233 -10.30 10.52 7.77
N ILE A 234 -9.72 11.21 6.79
CA ILE A 234 -10.37 11.54 5.54
C ILE A 234 -10.20 10.35 4.62
N THR A 235 -11.29 9.83 4.10
CA THR A 235 -11.32 8.67 3.21
C THR A 235 -12.31 8.87 2.06
N SER A 236 -12.27 8.00 1.06
CA SER A 236 -13.28 8.03 0.00
C SER A 236 -14.65 7.62 0.55
N LYS A 237 -15.73 8.11 -0.05
CA LYS A 237 -17.10 7.66 0.28
C LYS A 237 -17.26 6.13 0.22
N GLY A 238 -16.36 5.45 -0.52
CA GLY A 238 -16.38 3.99 -0.66
C GLY A 238 -16.21 3.23 0.65
N THR A 239 -15.56 3.78 1.67
CA THR A 239 -15.47 3.16 2.99
C THR A 239 -16.87 3.02 3.62
N MET A 240 -17.69 4.07 3.54
CA MET A 240 -19.04 4.09 4.10
C MET A 240 -20.10 3.45 3.17
N ASP A 241 -20.03 3.70 1.86
CA ASP A 241 -21.07 3.34 0.90
C ASP A 241 -20.83 2.01 0.15
N LYS A 242 -19.72 1.31 0.41
CA LYS A 242 -19.43 0.01 -0.22
C LYS A 242 -20.54 -1.00 0.07
N ALA A 243 -21.01 -1.72 -0.95
CA ALA A 243 -22.09 -2.71 -0.80
C ALA A 243 -21.76 -3.81 0.22
N SER A 244 -20.51 -4.30 0.25
CA SER A 244 -20.04 -5.23 1.28
C SER A 244 -19.87 -4.52 2.63
N PRO A 245 -20.49 -5.02 3.72
CA PRO A 245 -20.37 -4.45 5.06
C PRO A 245 -19.10 -4.88 5.80
N GLU A 246 -18.33 -5.81 5.29
CA GLU A 246 -17.22 -6.50 6.00
C GLU A 246 -16.20 -5.53 6.64
N VAL A 247 -15.79 -4.50 5.91
CA VAL A 247 -14.84 -3.49 6.41
C VAL A 247 -15.46 -2.70 7.56
N ARG A 248 -16.70 -2.21 7.37
CA ARG A 248 -17.42 -1.45 8.41
C ARG A 248 -17.65 -2.30 9.66
N LYS A 249 -17.99 -3.58 9.47
CA LYS A 249 -18.13 -4.55 10.56
C LYS A 249 -16.80 -4.75 11.30
N TYR A 250 -15.69 -4.93 10.58
CA TYR A 250 -14.37 -5.05 11.18
C TYR A 250 -14.01 -3.83 12.05
N ILE A 251 -14.30 -2.61 11.54
CA ILE A 251 -14.07 -1.36 12.26
C ILE A 251 -15.01 -1.27 13.47
N ALA A 252 -16.30 -1.50 13.31
CA ALA A 252 -17.31 -1.38 14.38
C ALA A 252 -17.04 -2.31 15.56
N GLN A 253 -16.52 -3.51 15.30
CA GLN A 253 -16.12 -4.44 16.34
C GLN A 253 -14.97 -3.95 17.21
N ARG A 254 -14.12 -3.03 16.68
CA ARG A 254 -12.89 -2.51 17.34
C ARG A 254 -13.02 -1.07 17.82
N ALA A 255 -13.90 -0.31 17.20
CA ALA A 255 -14.07 1.10 17.51
C ALA A 255 -15.55 1.52 17.51
N GLU A 256 -15.85 2.57 18.24
CA GLU A 256 -17.12 3.27 18.19
C GLU A 256 -17.06 4.40 17.19
N LEU A 257 -18.09 4.55 16.34
CA LEU A 257 -18.20 5.69 15.46
C LEU A 257 -18.76 6.87 16.26
N LEU A 258 -17.92 7.85 16.56
CA LEU A 258 -18.33 9.10 17.22
C LEU A 258 -19.02 10.05 16.25
N GLY A 259 -18.73 9.93 14.97
CA GLY A 259 -19.37 10.64 13.89
C GLY A 259 -18.69 10.47 12.55
N ALA A 260 -19.43 10.80 11.49
CA ALA A 260 -18.90 10.86 10.13
C ALA A 260 -19.41 12.13 9.43
N ILE A 261 -18.57 12.78 8.65
CA ILE A 261 -18.90 14.01 7.94
C ILE A 261 -18.64 13.79 6.46
N ARG A 262 -19.67 13.96 5.61
CA ARG A 262 -19.54 13.86 4.15
C ARG A 262 -19.24 15.22 3.54
N LEU A 263 -18.07 15.30 2.89
CA LEU A 263 -17.56 16.51 2.25
C LEU A 263 -18.07 16.64 0.81
N PRO A 264 -18.31 17.89 0.33
CA PRO A 264 -18.58 18.16 -1.07
C PRO A 264 -17.46 17.73 -1.99
N ASP A 265 -17.79 17.30 -3.20
CA ASP A 265 -16.85 16.77 -4.21
C ASP A 265 -15.78 17.78 -4.65
N ASN A 266 -16.06 19.07 -4.56
CA ASN A 266 -15.13 20.13 -4.93
C ASN A 266 -14.19 20.56 -3.80
N THR A 267 -14.28 19.94 -2.62
CA THR A 267 -13.47 20.30 -1.44
C THR A 267 -11.96 20.30 -1.75
N PHE A 268 -11.48 19.33 -2.53
CA PHE A 268 -10.07 19.18 -2.87
C PHE A 268 -9.68 19.80 -4.22
N LYS A 269 -10.63 20.42 -4.95
CA LYS A 269 -10.41 20.91 -6.32
C LYS A 269 -9.33 21.98 -6.41
N ALA A 270 -9.29 22.91 -5.49
CA ALA A 270 -8.31 24.02 -5.50
C ALA A 270 -6.88 23.52 -5.24
N ASN A 271 -6.70 22.59 -4.32
CA ASN A 271 -5.39 22.10 -3.87
C ASN A 271 -4.91 20.92 -4.72
N ALA A 272 -5.81 19.99 -5.09
CA ALA A 272 -5.48 18.73 -5.74
C ALA A 272 -5.99 18.60 -7.18
N GLY A 273 -6.80 19.54 -7.68
CA GLY A 273 -7.35 19.50 -9.04
C GLY A 273 -8.37 18.39 -9.29
N THR A 274 -8.80 17.66 -8.25
CA THR A 274 -9.74 16.54 -8.34
C THR A 274 -11.08 16.87 -7.69
N GLU A 275 -12.15 16.29 -8.24
CA GLU A 275 -13.51 16.34 -7.70
C GLU A 275 -13.87 14.93 -7.18
N VAL A 276 -13.93 14.77 -5.87
CA VAL A 276 -14.23 13.49 -5.21
C VAL A 276 -15.02 13.71 -3.93
N THR A 277 -16.13 13.01 -3.79
CA THR A 277 -16.87 12.95 -2.54
C THR A 277 -16.09 12.11 -1.53
N SER A 278 -15.77 12.71 -0.38
CA SER A 278 -14.98 12.10 0.68
C SER A 278 -15.71 12.19 2.00
N ASP A 279 -15.35 11.31 2.92
CA ASP A 279 -15.91 11.28 4.26
C ASP A 279 -14.80 11.47 5.31
N ILE A 280 -15.06 12.23 6.37
CA ILE A 280 -14.24 12.23 7.58
C ILE A 280 -14.90 11.24 8.55
N LEU A 281 -14.17 10.22 8.98
CA LEU A 281 -14.62 9.27 9.99
C LEU A 281 -13.90 9.51 11.29
N ILE A 282 -14.64 9.57 12.40
CA ILE A 282 -14.13 9.78 13.75
C ILE A 282 -14.49 8.56 14.57
N LEU A 283 -13.47 7.77 14.94
CA LEU A 283 -13.59 6.46 15.54
C LEU A 283 -12.84 6.42 16.88
N GLN A 284 -13.49 6.00 17.95
CA GLN A 284 -12.84 5.80 19.26
C GLN A 284 -12.58 4.31 19.49
N LYS A 285 -11.33 3.94 19.79
CA LYS A 285 -10.95 2.56 20.03
C LYS A 285 -11.60 1.99 21.28
N ARG A 286 -12.19 0.80 21.15
CA ARG A 286 -12.79 0.04 22.25
C ARG A 286 -11.69 -0.64 23.10
N ASP A 287 -12.03 -1.01 24.32
CA ASP A 287 -11.17 -1.77 25.23
C ASP A 287 -10.95 -3.22 24.77
N ARG A 288 -11.86 -3.76 23.98
CA ARG A 288 -11.83 -5.12 23.41
C ARG A 288 -12.60 -5.21 22.10
N VAL A 289 -12.33 -6.25 21.34
CA VAL A 289 -13.12 -6.58 20.17
C VAL A 289 -14.50 -7.07 20.62
N MET A 290 -15.56 -6.45 20.09
CA MET A 290 -16.96 -6.78 20.40
C MET A 290 -17.66 -7.36 19.20
N ASP A 291 -18.44 -8.42 19.38
CA ASP A 291 -19.28 -8.97 18.31
C ASP A 291 -20.58 -8.16 18.18
N ILE A 292 -20.47 -6.99 17.59
CA ILE A 292 -21.58 -6.04 17.38
C ILE A 292 -21.67 -5.61 15.92
N GLU A 293 -22.85 -5.24 15.51
CA GLU A 293 -23.15 -4.77 14.16
C GLU A 293 -24.13 -3.58 14.23
N PRO A 294 -23.62 -2.37 14.59
CA PRO A 294 -24.44 -1.16 14.70
C PRO A 294 -24.97 -0.73 13.33
N ASP A 295 -26.02 0.08 13.32
CA ASP A 295 -26.77 0.51 12.15
C ASP A 295 -25.90 1.11 11.03
N TRP A 296 -24.87 1.86 11.36
CA TRP A 296 -23.93 2.45 10.38
C TRP A 296 -23.08 1.44 9.60
N VAL A 297 -23.11 0.17 9.98
CA VAL A 297 -22.47 -0.91 9.19
C VAL A 297 -23.23 -1.15 7.88
N HIS A 298 -24.52 -0.84 7.85
CA HIS A 298 -25.42 -1.10 6.75
C HIS A 298 -25.66 0.12 5.86
N LEU A 299 -26.17 -0.14 4.65
CA LEU A 299 -26.66 0.88 3.74
C LEU A 299 -28.19 1.02 3.92
N ASP A 300 -28.70 2.19 3.62
CA ASP A 300 -30.13 2.47 3.55
C ASP A 300 -30.42 3.41 2.38
N THR A 301 -31.67 3.68 2.11
CA THR A 301 -32.12 4.52 0.99
C THR A 301 -32.81 5.75 1.53
N ASP A 302 -32.39 6.94 1.10
CA ASP A 302 -32.99 8.20 1.48
C ASP A 302 -34.39 8.42 0.85
N GLU A 303 -35.06 9.51 1.23
CA GLU A 303 -36.38 9.89 0.70
C GLU A 303 -36.39 10.11 -0.83
N ASN A 304 -35.23 10.35 -1.45
CA ASN A 304 -35.06 10.56 -2.88
C ASN A 304 -34.69 9.27 -3.63
N GLY A 305 -34.63 8.11 -2.95
CA GLY A 305 -34.31 6.84 -3.54
C GLY A 305 -32.79 6.63 -3.75
N VAL A 306 -31.94 7.40 -3.07
CA VAL A 306 -30.48 7.28 -3.14
C VAL A 306 -29.97 6.36 -2.05
N THR A 307 -29.29 5.29 -2.44
CA THR A 307 -28.65 4.36 -1.49
C THR A 307 -27.31 4.89 -1.04
N MET A 308 -27.12 5.02 0.27
CA MET A 308 -25.89 5.43 0.92
C MET A 308 -25.77 4.79 2.30
N ASN A 309 -24.72 5.08 3.03
CA ASN A 309 -24.58 4.58 4.40
C ASN A 309 -25.75 5.04 5.28
N ARG A 310 -26.30 4.13 6.08
CA ARG A 310 -27.44 4.40 6.96
C ARG A 310 -27.18 5.57 7.91
N TYR A 311 -25.95 5.75 8.38
CA TYR A 311 -25.59 6.90 9.20
C TYR A 311 -25.94 8.23 8.52
N PHE A 312 -25.64 8.41 7.23
CA PHE A 312 -25.95 9.65 6.52
C PHE A 312 -27.43 9.79 6.15
N VAL A 313 -28.18 8.69 6.07
CA VAL A 313 -29.64 8.73 5.92
C VAL A 313 -30.30 9.21 7.22
N GLU A 314 -29.80 8.75 8.37
CA GLU A 314 -30.30 9.14 9.71
C GLU A 314 -29.79 10.51 10.17
N HIS A 315 -28.62 10.94 9.67
CA HIS A 315 -27.96 12.20 9.99
C HIS A 315 -27.68 13.07 8.75
N PRO A 316 -28.73 13.54 8.04
CA PRO A 316 -28.56 14.32 6.82
C PRO A 316 -27.81 15.65 7.04
N GLU A 317 -27.79 16.16 8.25
CA GLU A 317 -27.02 17.36 8.66
C GLU A 317 -25.50 17.13 8.65
N MET A 318 -25.04 15.87 8.64
CA MET A 318 -23.63 15.52 8.52
C MET A 318 -23.18 15.41 7.04
N VAL A 319 -24.09 15.61 6.09
CA VAL A 319 -23.81 15.73 4.67
C VAL A 319 -23.68 17.21 4.30
N LEU A 320 -22.46 17.68 4.04
CA LEU A 320 -22.16 19.10 3.83
C LEU A 320 -22.44 19.62 2.42
N GLY A 321 -23.34 18.97 1.71
CA GLY A 321 -23.73 19.34 0.35
C GLY A 321 -25.08 18.80 -0.03
N GLU A 322 -25.36 18.81 -1.33
CA GLU A 322 -26.57 18.21 -1.90
C GLU A 322 -26.19 16.89 -2.59
N ILE A 323 -26.83 15.80 -2.23
CA ILE A 323 -26.64 14.52 -2.91
C ILE A 323 -27.30 14.55 -4.26
N LYS A 324 -26.52 14.33 -5.33
CA LYS A 324 -27.00 14.25 -6.71
C LYS A 324 -26.47 12.99 -7.37
N MET A 325 -27.31 12.33 -8.13
CA MET A 325 -26.89 11.19 -8.95
C MET A 325 -26.16 11.71 -10.19
N GLU A 326 -24.85 11.51 -10.25
CA GLU A 326 -24.03 11.86 -11.40
C GLU A 326 -23.40 10.62 -12.02
N SER A 327 -23.15 10.75 -13.31
CA SER A 327 -22.44 9.75 -14.06
C SER A 327 -20.95 9.83 -13.75
N THR A 328 -20.40 8.75 -13.25
CA THR A 328 -18.96 8.63 -13.06
C THR A 328 -18.22 8.47 -14.38
N ARG A 329 -16.91 8.62 -14.34
CA ARG A 329 -15.98 8.36 -15.44
C ARG A 329 -16.15 6.95 -16.05
N PHE A 330 -16.70 6.00 -15.27
CA PHE A 330 -16.90 4.60 -15.66
C PHE A 330 -18.32 4.26 -16.10
N GLY A 331 -19.20 5.25 -16.28
CA GLY A 331 -20.54 5.03 -16.82
C GLY A 331 -21.60 4.58 -15.81
N THR A 332 -21.24 4.38 -14.55
CA THR A 332 -22.21 4.10 -13.49
C THR A 332 -22.79 5.39 -12.92
N PHE A 333 -24.06 5.36 -12.48
CA PHE A 333 -24.64 6.45 -11.72
C PHE A 333 -24.28 6.26 -10.26
N GLU A 334 -23.62 7.26 -9.70
CA GLU A 334 -23.24 7.25 -8.29
C GLU A 334 -23.71 8.51 -7.58
N PRO A 335 -24.07 8.42 -6.30
CA PRO A 335 -24.36 9.58 -5.50
C PRO A 335 -23.10 10.42 -5.30
N VAL A 336 -23.17 11.72 -5.61
CA VAL A 336 -22.10 12.69 -5.44
C VAL A 336 -22.61 13.81 -4.56
N CYS A 337 -21.81 14.23 -3.59
CA CYS A 337 -22.13 15.36 -2.72
C CYS A 337 -21.68 16.66 -3.39
N LYS A 338 -22.60 17.47 -3.88
CA LYS A 338 -22.31 18.77 -4.51
C LYS A 338 -22.31 19.90 -3.47
N ALA A 339 -21.34 20.80 -3.62
CA ALA A 339 -21.23 21.96 -2.72
C ALA A 339 -22.49 22.82 -2.75
N ARG A 340 -22.92 23.28 -1.57
CA ARG A 340 -23.94 24.35 -1.43
C ARG A 340 -23.31 25.68 -1.84
N LYS A 341 -24.08 26.52 -2.53
CA LYS A 341 -23.60 27.81 -3.00
C LYS A 341 -23.80 28.94 -2.00
N ASP A 342 -24.74 28.77 -1.08
CA ASP A 342 -25.29 29.75 -0.15
C ASP A 342 -24.57 29.73 1.20
N ILE A 343 -23.88 28.67 1.56
CA ILE A 343 -23.23 28.52 2.85
C ILE A 343 -21.75 28.13 2.64
N PRO A 344 -20.79 28.85 3.26
CA PRO A 344 -19.38 28.49 3.19
C PRO A 344 -19.10 27.11 3.83
N LEU A 345 -18.14 26.36 3.27
CA LEU A 345 -17.74 25.04 3.80
C LEU A 345 -17.27 25.14 5.26
N SER A 346 -16.61 26.24 5.66
CA SER A 346 -16.16 26.46 7.04
C SER A 346 -17.32 26.49 8.04
N GLU A 347 -18.44 27.09 7.68
CA GLU A 347 -19.62 27.17 8.53
C GLU A 347 -20.31 25.80 8.64
N LEU A 348 -20.41 25.08 7.51
CA LEU A 348 -20.97 23.72 7.48
C LEU A 348 -20.13 22.75 8.32
N LEU A 349 -18.80 22.81 8.22
CA LEU A 349 -17.87 22.02 9.03
C LEU A 349 -18.01 22.36 10.53
N SER A 350 -18.04 23.64 10.88
CA SER A 350 -18.21 24.04 12.27
C SER A 350 -19.51 23.49 12.87
N ASN A 351 -20.62 23.56 12.11
CA ASN A 351 -21.91 23.02 12.54
C ASN A 351 -21.90 21.49 12.70
N ALA A 352 -21.21 20.79 11.81
CA ALA A 352 -21.07 19.33 11.89
C ALA A 352 -20.21 18.92 13.10
N VAL A 353 -19.08 19.60 13.33
CA VAL A 353 -18.19 19.36 14.47
C VAL A 353 -18.92 19.49 15.79
N GLN A 354 -19.84 20.46 15.92
CA GLN A 354 -20.62 20.62 17.14
C GLN A 354 -21.56 19.46 17.48
N ARG A 355 -21.78 18.55 16.54
CA ARG A 355 -22.62 17.36 16.73
C ARG A 355 -21.81 16.13 17.10
N ILE A 356 -20.48 16.19 17.01
CA ILE A 356 -19.59 15.12 17.45
C ILE A 356 -19.62 15.08 18.98
N ASN A 357 -19.92 13.92 19.55
CA ASN A 357 -19.97 13.71 20.99
C ASN A 357 -19.05 12.54 21.35
N GLY A 358 -18.37 12.67 22.45
CA GLY A 358 -17.43 11.70 22.99
C GLY A 358 -16.44 12.38 23.92
N GLU A 359 -15.57 11.63 24.52
CA GLU A 359 -14.51 12.13 25.39
C GLU A 359 -13.27 11.24 25.19
N ILE A 360 -12.13 11.87 24.95
CA ILE A 360 -10.84 11.18 24.97
C ILE A 360 -10.37 11.15 26.41
N PRO A 361 -10.39 9.98 27.09
CA PRO A 361 -10.00 9.92 28.50
C PRO A 361 -8.52 10.31 28.63
N GLU A 362 -8.23 11.25 29.50
CA GLU A 362 -6.87 11.53 29.90
C GLU A 362 -6.28 10.29 30.56
N LEU A 363 -5.07 9.90 30.13
CA LEU A 363 -4.31 8.92 30.90
C LEU A 363 -3.81 9.62 32.14
N ASP A 364 -4.29 9.18 33.30
CA ASP A 364 -3.72 9.57 34.59
C ASP A 364 -2.31 8.96 34.71
N ASN A 365 -1.36 9.60 34.05
CA ASN A 365 0.05 9.19 34.07
C ASN A 365 0.73 9.51 35.39
N GLY A 366 -0.01 10.01 36.39
CA GLY A 366 0.54 10.38 37.69
C GLY A 366 1.71 11.34 37.58
N VAL A 367 1.62 12.29 36.64
CA VAL A 367 2.66 13.30 36.43
C VAL A 367 2.46 14.36 37.49
N ASP A 368 3.25 14.28 38.58
CA ASP A 368 3.53 15.43 39.41
C ASP A 368 4.12 16.53 38.51
N GLU A 369 3.67 17.79 38.71
CA GLU A 369 4.13 18.96 37.98
C GLU A 369 5.65 18.95 37.81
N ILE A 370 6.13 18.81 36.58
CA ILE A 370 7.55 18.78 36.26
C ILE A 370 8.02 20.22 36.26
N SER A 371 8.83 20.56 37.26
CA SER A 371 9.67 21.77 37.22
C SER A 371 10.57 21.76 35.97
N ASP A 372 10.76 22.91 35.33
CA ASP A 372 11.64 23.20 34.17
C ASP A 372 13.09 22.68 34.33
N GLU A 373 13.30 21.38 34.36
CA GLU A 373 14.60 20.79 34.14
C GLU A 373 14.69 20.34 32.67
N GLN A 374 15.54 21.01 31.90
CA GLN A 374 15.90 20.70 30.52
C GLN A 374 16.08 19.20 30.33
N GLU A 375 15.20 18.55 29.57
CA GLU A 375 15.30 17.14 29.21
C GLU A 375 16.60 16.91 28.43
N LEU A 376 17.61 16.36 29.06
CA LEU A 376 18.85 15.93 28.47
C LEU A 376 18.61 14.64 27.67
N SER A 377 18.06 14.75 26.45
CA SER A 377 18.01 13.60 25.56
C SER A 377 19.42 13.23 25.11
N VAL A 378 19.71 11.95 25.05
CA VAL A 378 21.01 11.40 24.62
C VAL A 378 20.87 10.69 23.28
N HIS A 379 21.97 10.56 22.52
CA HIS A 379 21.97 9.78 21.30
C HIS A 379 21.59 8.32 21.60
N ALA A 380 20.83 7.71 20.69
CA ALA A 380 20.41 6.33 20.84
C ALA A 380 21.61 5.38 20.77
N ASP A 381 21.69 4.47 21.76
CA ASP A 381 22.58 3.32 21.67
C ASP A 381 22.08 2.40 20.55
N PRO A 382 22.90 2.06 19.54
CA PRO A 382 22.52 1.15 18.48
C PRO A 382 22.00 -0.22 18.95
N ASN A 383 22.44 -0.68 20.12
CA ASN A 383 22.06 -1.95 20.71
C ASN A 383 20.67 -1.93 21.39
N VAL A 384 20.16 -0.74 21.69
CA VAL A 384 18.79 -0.60 22.24
C VAL A 384 17.82 -0.55 21.06
N ARG A 385 16.79 -1.37 21.07
CA ARG A 385 15.77 -1.35 19.98
C ARG A 385 14.93 -0.07 20.02
N ASN A 386 14.45 0.34 18.86
CA ASN A 386 13.54 1.47 18.78
C ASN A 386 12.24 1.17 19.55
N PHE A 387 11.64 2.17 20.16
CA PHE A 387 10.47 2.06 21.03
C PHE A 387 10.68 1.05 22.18
N SER A 388 11.84 1.14 22.83
CA SER A 388 12.14 0.32 24.00
C SER A 388 12.66 1.17 25.15
N PHE A 389 12.28 0.78 26.36
CA PHE A 389 12.88 1.32 27.58
C PHE A 389 14.31 0.78 27.77
N THR A 390 15.20 1.62 28.31
CA THR A 390 16.57 1.24 28.67
C THR A 390 16.99 1.97 29.93
N LEU A 391 18.12 1.56 30.50
CA LEU A 391 18.72 2.20 31.67
C LEU A 391 20.00 2.94 31.26
N VAL A 392 20.05 4.25 31.50
CA VAL A 392 21.26 5.06 31.39
C VAL A 392 21.57 5.62 32.78
N ASP A 393 22.74 5.29 33.30
CA ASP A 393 23.18 5.67 34.68
C ASP A 393 22.13 5.39 35.78
N GLY A 394 21.37 4.28 35.60
CA GLY A 394 20.33 3.84 36.56
C GLY A 394 18.99 4.54 36.46
N ARG A 395 18.83 5.50 35.57
CA ARG A 395 17.55 6.16 35.20
C ARG A 395 16.94 5.47 33.98
N VAL A 396 15.61 5.46 33.90
CA VAL A 396 14.87 4.89 32.76
C VAL A 396 14.83 5.91 31.63
N TYR A 397 15.24 5.47 30.45
CA TYR A 397 15.13 6.19 29.20
C TYR A 397 14.27 5.40 28.22
N PHE A 398 13.61 6.09 27.30
CA PHE A 398 12.84 5.50 26.21
C PHE A 398 13.46 5.90 24.88
N ARG A 399 13.76 4.92 24.03
CA ARG A 399 14.32 5.18 22.69
C ARG A 399 13.24 5.46 21.69
N GLU A 400 13.34 6.62 21.02
CA GLU A 400 12.56 6.99 19.84
C GLU A 400 13.53 7.35 18.70
N ASN A 401 13.64 6.45 17.72
CA ASN A 401 14.52 6.58 16.56
C ASN A 401 16.01 6.76 16.92
N ASP A 402 16.56 7.94 16.65
CA ASP A 402 17.99 8.26 16.87
C ASP A 402 18.30 8.84 18.27
N ARG A 403 17.29 8.99 19.12
CA ARG A 403 17.46 9.56 20.48
C ARG A 403 16.81 8.72 21.56
N MET A 404 17.33 8.90 22.78
CA MET A 404 16.73 8.36 24.00
C MET A 404 16.37 9.52 24.93
N HIS A 405 15.13 9.52 25.40
CA HIS A 405 14.56 10.54 26.28
C HIS A 405 14.39 9.97 27.70
N PRO A 406 14.68 10.74 28.77
CA PRO A 406 14.34 10.32 30.12
C PRO A 406 12.86 10.00 30.21
N ALA A 407 12.51 8.83 30.75
CA ALA A 407 11.10 8.49 30.93
C ALA A 407 10.52 9.28 32.11
N SER A 408 9.56 10.18 31.80
CA SER A 408 8.84 10.98 32.79
C SER A 408 7.71 10.14 33.39
N VAL A 409 8.00 9.35 34.40
CA VAL A 409 7.06 8.38 35.03
C VAL A 409 7.14 8.43 36.55
N SER A 410 6.08 8.04 37.23
CA SER A 410 6.09 7.96 38.70
C SER A 410 7.14 6.95 39.19
N MET A 411 7.66 7.13 40.41
CA MET A 411 8.64 6.22 41.03
C MET A 411 8.15 4.76 41.03
N THR A 412 6.85 4.52 41.18
CA THR A 412 6.26 3.17 41.14
C THR A 412 6.30 2.60 39.72
N ALA A 413 5.98 3.39 38.68
CA ALA A 413 6.08 2.99 37.31
C ALA A 413 7.55 2.75 36.91
N GLU A 414 8.46 3.65 37.28
CA GLU A 414 9.90 3.50 37.03
C GLU A 414 10.45 2.19 37.59
N ASN A 415 10.06 1.83 38.81
CA ASN A 415 10.48 0.56 39.43
C ASN A 415 9.88 -0.67 38.72
N ARG A 416 8.63 -0.56 38.19
CA ARG A 416 8.04 -1.63 37.37
C ARG A 416 8.80 -1.77 36.04
N ILE A 417 9.09 -0.68 35.37
CA ILE A 417 9.86 -0.64 34.11
C ILE A 417 11.24 -1.28 34.33
N LYS A 418 11.98 -0.90 35.40
CA LYS A 418 13.30 -1.48 35.73
C LYS A 418 13.25 -3.00 35.87
N GLY A 419 12.22 -3.52 36.53
CA GLY A 419 12.04 -4.95 36.70
C GLY A 419 11.69 -5.67 35.38
N LEU A 420 10.83 -5.06 34.54
CA LEU A 420 10.47 -5.62 33.25
C LEU A 420 11.63 -5.57 32.25
N ILE A 421 12.49 -4.54 32.27
CA ILE A 421 13.75 -4.50 31.51
C ILE A 421 14.62 -5.73 31.87
N GLN A 422 14.79 -6.04 33.14
CA GLN A 422 15.60 -7.19 33.55
C GLN A 422 15.03 -8.51 33.03
N ILE A 423 13.70 -8.71 33.13
CA ILE A 423 13.02 -9.89 32.60
C ILE A 423 13.17 -9.95 31.07
N ARG A 424 12.95 -8.85 30.37
CA ARG A 424 13.09 -8.73 28.92
C ARG A 424 14.48 -9.13 28.44
N ASP A 425 15.50 -8.56 29.06
CA ASP A 425 16.89 -8.79 28.65
C ASP A 425 17.31 -10.27 28.95
N CYS A 426 16.81 -10.86 30.03
CA CYS A 426 16.97 -12.29 30.30
C CYS A 426 16.26 -13.16 29.25
N VAL A 427 15.02 -12.82 28.85
CA VAL A 427 14.28 -13.53 27.79
C VAL A 427 15.00 -13.43 26.44
N ARG A 428 15.46 -12.24 26.05
CA ARG A 428 16.22 -12.04 24.82
C ARG A 428 17.51 -12.88 24.80
N LYS A 429 18.23 -12.89 25.90
CA LYS A 429 19.43 -13.70 26.04
C LYS A 429 19.12 -15.20 25.98
N LEU A 430 18.01 -15.64 26.59
CA LEU A 430 17.57 -17.01 26.50
C LEU A 430 17.15 -17.44 25.11
N ILE A 431 16.52 -16.54 24.35
CA ILE A 431 16.21 -16.74 22.92
C ILE A 431 17.52 -16.87 22.11
N GLU A 432 18.46 -15.97 22.31
CA GLU A 432 19.79 -16.05 21.68
C GLU A 432 20.49 -17.36 21.97
N TYR A 433 20.57 -17.77 23.24
CA TYR A 433 21.21 -19.02 23.62
C TYR A 433 20.58 -20.26 22.98
N GLN A 434 19.24 -20.26 22.84
CA GLN A 434 18.53 -21.39 22.20
C GLN A 434 18.71 -21.37 20.68
N THR A 435 18.79 -20.18 20.05
CA THR A 435 18.92 -20.03 18.61
C THR A 435 20.34 -20.36 18.13
N GLU A 436 21.37 -19.89 18.86
CA GLU A 436 22.78 -20.05 18.54
C GLU A 436 23.39 -21.37 19.07
N ASP A 437 22.54 -22.28 19.57
CA ASP A 437 22.92 -23.62 20.12
C ASP A 437 23.99 -23.58 21.22
N TYR A 438 23.83 -22.65 22.16
CA TYR A 438 24.68 -22.64 23.37
C TYR A 438 24.50 -23.92 24.19
N PRO A 439 25.51 -24.30 25.04
CA PRO A 439 25.41 -25.49 25.87
C PRO A 439 24.17 -25.48 26.75
N GLU A 440 23.54 -26.64 26.89
CA GLU A 440 22.28 -26.81 27.67
C GLU A 440 22.39 -26.30 29.11
N GLU A 441 23.59 -26.41 29.71
CA GLU A 441 23.87 -25.88 31.08
C GLU A 441 23.69 -24.34 31.14
N MET A 442 24.07 -23.63 30.08
CA MET A 442 23.90 -22.18 30.03
C MET A 442 22.43 -21.81 29.87
N ILE A 443 21.70 -22.59 29.05
CA ILE A 443 20.23 -22.41 28.85
C ILE A 443 19.52 -22.65 30.19
N CYS A 444 19.81 -23.76 30.89
CA CYS A 444 19.22 -24.05 32.18
C CYS A 444 19.53 -22.96 33.22
N THR A 445 20.79 -22.49 33.28
CA THR A 445 21.17 -21.39 34.19
C THR A 445 20.39 -20.11 33.93
N GLU A 446 20.18 -19.74 32.66
CA GLU A 446 19.42 -18.57 32.33
C GLU A 446 17.89 -18.77 32.54
N GLN A 447 17.39 -19.99 32.42
CA GLN A 447 16.01 -20.35 32.82
C GLN A 447 15.79 -20.21 34.33
N GLU A 448 16.74 -20.63 35.14
CA GLU A 448 16.73 -20.41 36.59
C GLU A 448 16.75 -18.92 36.92
N ASN A 449 17.57 -18.13 36.22
CA ASN A 449 17.62 -16.69 36.38
C ASN A 449 16.28 -16.03 35.99
N LEU A 450 15.67 -16.44 34.88
CA LEU A 450 14.35 -15.98 34.44
C LEU A 450 13.28 -16.30 35.49
N ASN A 451 13.26 -17.52 36.02
CA ASN A 451 12.34 -17.92 37.11
C ASN A 451 12.48 -17.00 38.32
N ARG A 452 13.73 -16.77 38.77
CA ARG A 452 14.01 -15.91 39.92
C ARG A 452 13.55 -14.46 39.70
N LEU A 453 13.87 -13.88 38.54
CA LEU A 453 13.48 -12.51 38.19
C LEU A 453 11.96 -12.37 38.13
N TYR A 454 11.29 -13.31 37.48
CA TYR A 454 9.85 -13.34 37.35
C TYR A 454 9.15 -13.46 38.71
N ASP A 455 9.59 -14.41 39.58
CA ASP A 455 8.96 -14.65 40.86
C ASP A 455 9.14 -13.46 41.82
N VAL A 456 10.32 -12.82 41.83
CA VAL A 456 10.57 -11.61 42.62
C VAL A 456 9.70 -10.44 42.11
N TYR A 457 9.59 -10.29 40.77
CA TYR A 457 8.81 -9.24 40.17
C TYR A 457 7.32 -9.39 40.46
N THR A 458 6.76 -10.58 40.17
CA THR A 458 5.33 -10.83 40.30
C THR A 458 4.84 -10.83 41.76
N ALA A 459 5.69 -11.24 42.69
CA ALA A 459 5.38 -11.11 44.12
C ALA A 459 5.19 -9.66 44.59
N LYS A 460 5.86 -8.70 43.90
CA LYS A 460 5.80 -7.29 44.26
C LYS A 460 4.80 -6.49 43.46
N TYR A 461 4.68 -6.78 42.14
CA TYR A 461 3.96 -5.95 41.19
C TYR A 461 2.78 -6.64 40.51
N GLY A 462 2.53 -7.93 40.83
CA GLY A 462 1.50 -8.75 40.21
C GLY A 462 1.93 -9.28 38.84
N LEU A 463 1.01 -9.97 38.18
CA LEU A 463 1.24 -10.58 36.86
C LEU A 463 1.68 -9.54 35.82
N ILE A 464 2.51 -9.92 34.86
CA ILE A 464 2.94 -9.05 33.73
C ILE A 464 1.72 -8.56 32.97
N ASN A 465 0.72 -9.43 32.77
CA ASN A 465 -0.54 -9.09 32.09
C ASN A 465 -1.48 -8.18 32.93
N SER A 466 -1.07 -7.78 34.17
CA SER A 466 -1.91 -6.90 34.97
C SER A 466 -1.96 -5.47 34.44
N ARG A 467 -3.10 -4.77 34.70
CA ARG A 467 -3.32 -3.39 34.23
C ARG A 467 -2.20 -2.43 34.64
N GLY A 468 -1.66 -2.56 35.86
CA GLY A 468 -0.58 -1.69 36.35
C GLY A 468 0.74 -1.87 35.59
N ASN A 469 1.04 -3.07 35.16
CA ASN A 469 2.23 -3.40 34.35
C ASN A 469 2.02 -3.01 32.88
N TYR A 470 0.81 -3.18 32.37
CA TYR A 470 0.41 -2.67 31.07
C TYR A 470 0.65 -1.15 30.96
N LEU A 471 0.07 -0.37 31.88
CA LEU A 471 0.21 1.10 31.86
C LEU A 471 1.66 1.56 31.98
N ALA A 472 2.51 0.81 32.68
CA ALA A 472 3.92 1.15 32.86
C ALA A 472 4.81 0.78 31.66
N PHE A 473 4.49 -0.27 30.89
CA PHE A 473 5.45 -0.87 29.95
C PHE A 473 4.87 -1.16 28.54
N ALA A 474 3.59 -0.88 28.28
CA ALA A 474 2.95 -1.16 27.00
C ALA A 474 3.61 -0.43 25.82
N SER A 475 4.29 0.69 26.07
CA SER A 475 5.05 1.41 25.04
C SER A 475 6.33 0.69 24.58
N ASP A 476 6.82 -0.31 25.33
CA ASP A 476 7.99 -1.10 24.94
C ASP A 476 7.60 -2.16 23.92
N GLU A 477 8.32 -2.23 22.79
CA GLU A 477 8.07 -3.20 21.71
C GLU A 477 8.00 -4.66 22.19
N SER A 478 8.67 -4.96 23.30
CA SER A 478 8.75 -6.31 23.86
C SER A 478 7.67 -6.62 24.90
N TYR A 479 6.74 -5.70 25.17
CA TYR A 479 5.72 -5.92 26.20
C TYR A 479 4.92 -7.21 25.94
N PHE A 480 4.42 -7.40 24.72
CA PHE A 480 3.65 -8.59 24.38
C PHE A 480 4.48 -9.88 24.37
N LEU A 481 5.79 -9.79 24.09
CA LEU A 481 6.71 -10.92 24.29
C LEU A 481 6.76 -11.31 25.75
N LEU A 482 6.81 -10.34 26.66
CA LEU A 482 6.80 -10.61 28.10
C LEU A 482 5.44 -11.15 28.58
N CYS A 483 4.34 -10.65 28.04
CA CYS A 483 3.00 -11.20 28.32
C CYS A 483 2.88 -12.68 27.97
N SER A 484 3.57 -13.16 26.94
CA SER A 484 3.58 -14.56 26.53
C SER A 484 4.26 -15.50 27.53
N LEU A 485 4.96 -14.98 28.55
CA LEU A 485 5.51 -15.74 29.64
C LEU A 485 4.44 -16.29 30.60
N GLU A 486 3.24 -15.74 30.54
CA GLU A 486 2.09 -16.13 31.35
C GLU A 486 1.03 -16.82 30.48
N VAL A 487 0.70 -18.05 30.80
CA VAL A 487 -0.43 -18.76 30.18
C VAL A 487 -1.66 -18.48 31.02
N LEU A 488 -2.61 -17.77 30.45
CA LEU A 488 -3.88 -17.41 31.05
C LEU A 488 -4.98 -18.39 30.62
N ASP A 489 -6.05 -18.51 31.41
CA ASP A 489 -7.27 -19.20 31.02
C ASP A 489 -8.18 -18.29 30.19
N ASP A 490 -9.32 -18.81 29.73
CA ASP A 490 -10.29 -18.07 28.91
C ASP A 490 -10.96 -16.89 29.67
N GLU A 491 -10.81 -16.84 30.99
CA GLU A 491 -11.31 -15.79 31.88
C GLU A 491 -10.21 -14.73 32.19
N GLY A 492 -8.99 -14.95 31.70
CA GLY A 492 -7.84 -14.06 31.92
C GLY A 492 -7.09 -14.31 33.23
N ASN A 493 -7.37 -15.40 33.97
CA ASN A 493 -6.65 -15.74 35.19
C ASN A 493 -5.37 -16.52 34.90
N PHE A 494 -4.37 -16.37 35.75
CA PHE A 494 -3.10 -17.07 35.63
C PHE A 494 -3.27 -18.58 35.77
N LYS A 495 -2.90 -19.33 34.74
CA LYS A 495 -2.93 -20.80 34.73
C LYS A 495 -1.59 -21.43 35.04
N ARG A 496 -0.53 -20.98 34.38
CA ARG A 496 0.84 -21.47 34.56
C ARG A 496 1.86 -20.54 33.89
N LYS A 497 3.13 -20.69 34.26
CA LYS A 497 4.24 -20.13 33.49
C LYS A 497 4.37 -20.80 32.11
N ALA A 498 4.86 -20.08 31.11
CA ALA A 498 5.14 -20.61 29.78
C ALA A 498 6.26 -21.67 29.79
N ASP A 499 6.34 -22.50 28.77
CA ASP A 499 7.32 -23.59 28.67
C ASP A 499 8.78 -23.09 28.62
N MET A 500 9.02 -21.85 28.18
CA MET A 500 10.34 -21.22 28.15
C MET A 500 11.07 -21.24 29.52
N PHE A 501 10.33 -21.24 30.61
CA PHE A 501 10.90 -21.29 31.97
C PHE A 501 11.57 -22.64 32.36
N THR A 502 11.22 -23.72 31.64
CA THR A 502 11.64 -25.08 32.02
C THR A 502 12.08 -25.94 30.87
N LYS A 503 11.78 -25.54 29.62
CA LYS A 503 12.07 -26.33 28.43
C LYS A 503 12.76 -25.49 27.39
N ARG A 504 13.56 -26.12 26.55
CA ARG A 504 14.03 -25.53 25.30
C ARG A 504 12.83 -25.37 24.37
N THR A 505 12.53 -24.16 23.95
CA THR A 505 11.39 -23.82 23.07
C THR A 505 11.81 -23.52 21.63
N ILE A 506 13.09 -23.22 21.40
CA ILE A 506 13.67 -22.93 20.10
C ILE A 506 14.71 -23.99 19.80
N LYS A 507 14.59 -24.67 18.67
CA LYS A 507 15.62 -25.57 18.16
C LYS A 507 16.66 -24.79 17.39
N PRO A 508 17.97 -25.04 17.59
CA PRO A 508 19.03 -24.36 16.87
C PRO A 508 18.97 -24.72 15.38
N HIS A 509 19.32 -23.75 14.55
CA HIS A 509 19.57 -24.02 13.14
C HIS A 509 20.87 -24.80 13.01
N ARG A 510 20.77 -26.10 12.64
CA ARG A 510 21.96 -26.91 12.35
C ARG A 510 22.36 -26.70 10.90
N GLU A 511 23.53 -26.16 10.68
CA GLU A 511 24.11 -26.13 9.34
C GLU A 511 24.38 -27.54 8.85
N VAL A 512 23.83 -27.89 7.70
CA VAL A 512 24.13 -29.13 7.01
C VAL A 512 25.45 -28.98 6.28
N THR A 513 26.49 -29.68 6.73
CA THR A 513 27.85 -29.55 6.19
C THR A 513 28.16 -30.52 5.06
N SER A 514 27.36 -31.59 4.87
CA SER A 514 27.51 -32.54 3.78
C SER A 514 26.20 -33.23 3.42
N VAL A 515 26.06 -33.57 2.13
CA VAL A 515 24.91 -34.31 1.59
C VAL A 515 25.38 -35.35 0.58
N GLU A 516 24.57 -36.38 0.34
CA GLU A 516 24.94 -37.52 -0.52
C GLU A 516 24.59 -37.27 -2.01
N THR A 517 23.53 -36.48 -2.28
CA THR A 517 23.00 -36.31 -3.63
C THR A 517 23.08 -34.86 -4.13
N ALA A 518 23.20 -34.69 -5.46
CA ALA A 518 23.15 -33.40 -6.11
C ALA A 518 21.79 -32.69 -5.89
N SER A 519 20.70 -33.44 -5.77
CA SER A 519 19.36 -32.88 -5.53
C SER A 519 19.20 -32.32 -4.13
N GLU A 520 19.80 -32.96 -3.11
CA GLU A 520 19.84 -32.44 -1.73
C GLU A 520 20.68 -31.17 -1.66
N ALA A 521 21.86 -31.17 -2.32
CA ALA A 521 22.71 -29.97 -2.41
C ALA A 521 21.98 -28.81 -3.10
N LEU A 522 21.20 -29.08 -4.15
CA LEU A 522 20.37 -28.09 -4.83
C LEU A 522 19.28 -27.51 -3.90
N ALA A 523 18.59 -28.38 -3.15
CA ALA A 523 17.57 -27.95 -2.20
C ALA A 523 18.15 -27.02 -1.11
N LEU A 524 19.30 -27.37 -0.54
CA LEU A 524 20.02 -26.53 0.44
C LEU A 524 20.50 -25.23 -0.20
N SER A 525 21.08 -25.28 -1.41
CA SER A 525 21.54 -24.09 -2.11
C SER A 525 20.40 -23.09 -2.34
N ILE A 526 19.22 -23.56 -2.76
CA ILE A 526 18.05 -22.70 -2.95
C ILE A 526 17.52 -22.21 -1.60
N GLY A 527 17.48 -23.06 -0.58
CA GLY A 527 16.99 -22.70 0.76
C GLY A 527 17.84 -21.66 1.48
N GLU A 528 19.18 -21.75 1.38
CA GLU A 528 20.12 -20.92 2.13
C GLU A 528 20.68 -19.75 1.32
N LYS A 529 20.91 -19.92 0.01
CA LYS A 529 21.49 -18.93 -0.88
C LYS A 529 20.46 -18.26 -1.81
N ALA A 530 19.22 -18.76 -1.82
CA ALA A 530 18.13 -18.32 -2.72
C ALA A 530 18.46 -18.42 -4.21
N ARG A 531 19.43 -19.27 -4.58
CA ARG A 531 19.91 -19.47 -5.95
C ARG A 531 20.61 -20.82 -6.10
N VAL A 532 20.84 -21.23 -7.34
CA VAL A 532 21.73 -22.35 -7.65
C VAL A 532 23.19 -21.87 -7.51
N ASP A 533 23.86 -22.28 -6.44
CA ASP A 533 25.27 -21.91 -6.13
C ASP A 533 26.15 -23.16 -6.25
N LEU A 534 26.71 -23.40 -7.46
CA LEU A 534 27.50 -24.59 -7.73
C LEU A 534 28.72 -24.74 -6.82
N PRO A 535 29.51 -23.67 -6.49
CA PRO A 535 30.60 -23.78 -5.53
C PRO A 535 30.15 -24.26 -4.14
N TYR A 536 29.01 -23.78 -3.66
CA TYR A 536 28.44 -24.23 -2.39
C TYR A 536 28.00 -25.70 -2.45
N MET A 537 27.36 -26.10 -3.55
CA MET A 537 26.93 -27.48 -3.78
C MET A 537 28.14 -28.45 -3.91
N GLU A 538 29.23 -27.99 -4.51
CA GLU A 538 30.52 -28.73 -4.57
C GLU A 538 31.09 -28.99 -3.17
N GLN A 539 31.05 -27.99 -2.27
CA GLN A 539 31.46 -28.15 -0.88
C GLN A 539 30.62 -29.16 -0.11
N LEU A 540 29.29 -29.15 -0.34
CA LEU A 540 28.35 -30.05 0.33
C LEU A 540 28.48 -31.50 -0.14
N THR A 541 28.74 -31.75 -1.42
CA THR A 541 28.70 -33.11 -2.02
C THR A 541 30.07 -33.70 -2.24
N GLY A 542 31.11 -32.86 -2.30
CA GLY A 542 32.46 -33.28 -2.76
C GLY A 542 32.55 -33.61 -4.24
N LYS A 543 31.49 -33.41 -5.04
CA LYS A 543 31.45 -33.61 -6.51
C LYS A 543 31.87 -32.31 -7.19
N THR A 544 32.52 -32.42 -8.35
CA THR A 544 32.86 -31.26 -9.16
C THR A 544 31.63 -30.59 -9.76
N GLN A 545 31.74 -29.29 -10.07
CA GLN A 545 30.62 -28.55 -10.68
C GLN A 545 30.13 -29.15 -11.98
N VAL A 546 31.04 -29.78 -12.78
CA VAL A 546 30.69 -30.46 -14.01
C VAL A 546 29.83 -31.72 -13.76
N GLU A 547 30.19 -32.50 -12.75
CA GLU A 547 29.39 -33.67 -12.33
C GLU A 547 28.04 -33.24 -11.78
N LEU A 548 27.97 -32.16 -11.00
CA LEU A 548 26.72 -31.63 -10.50
C LEU A 548 25.78 -31.16 -11.62
N VAL A 549 26.31 -30.50 -12.64
CA VAL A 549 25.51 -30.05 -13.80
C VAL A 549 25.02 -31.24 -14.59
N GLN A 550 25.83 -32.31 -14.71
CA GLN A 550 25.42 -33.56 -15.39
C GLN A 550 24.33 -34.31 -14.62
N ASP A 551 24.49 -34.44 -13.29
CA ASP A 551 23.52 -35.10 -12.41
C ASP A 551 22.18 -34.38 -12.39
N LEU A 552 22.20 -33.04 -12.53
CA LEU A 552 21.01 -32.17 -12.50
C LEU A 552 20.55 -31.75 -13.90
N GLN A 553 20.93 -32.47 -14.95
CA GLN A 553 20.50 -32.16 -16.31
C GLN A 553 18.96 -32.18 -16.42
N GLY A 554 18.37 -31.08 -16.87
CA GLY A 554 16.92 -30.88 -16.94
C GLY A 554 16.29 -30.39 -15.63
N VAL A 555 17.03 -30.37 -14.53
CA VAL A 555 16.61 -29.84 -13.22
C VAL A 555 17.15 -28.40 -13.04
N ILE A 556 18.35 -28.13 -13.53
CA ILE A 556 18.91 -26.79 -13.61
C ILE A 556 19.23 -26.43 -15.05
N PHE A 557 19.17 -25.16 -15.39
CA PHE A 557 19.42 -24.63 -16.73
C PHE A 557 20.44 -23.47 -16.67
N LYS A 558 21.41 -23.52 -17.58
CA LYS A 558 22.40 -22.45 -17.75
C LYS A 558 21.70 -21.19 -18.23
N VAL A 559 21.92 -20.07 -17.53
CA VAL A 559 21.31 -18.78 -17.92
C VAL A 559 22.09 -18.17 -19.07
N PRO A 560 21.47 -17.92 -20.24
CA PRO A 560 22.17 -17.34 -21.39
C PRO A 560 22.72 -15.92 -21.10
N ASN A 561 23.87 -15.60 -21.66
CA ASN A 561 24.51 -14.28 -21.62
C ASN A 561 24.75 -13.73 -20.18
N CYS A 562 25.00 -14.61 -19.23
CA CYS A 562 25.30 -14.25 -17.85
C CYS A 562 26.80 -14.42 -17.54
N GLU A 563 27.44 -13.35 -17.04
CA GLU A 563 28.83 -13.40 -16.56
C GLU A 563 28.89 -12.89 -15.11
N PRO A 564 29.37 -13.70 -14.15
CA PRO A 564 29.83 -15.10 -14.32
C PRO A 564 28.69 -16.06 -14.68
N VAL A 565 29.03 -17.21 -15.26
CA VAL A 565 28.08 -18.25 -15.63
C VAL A 565 27.20 -18.61 -14.44
N SER A 566 25.89 -18.55 -14.61
CA SER A 566 24.91 -18.87 -13.57
C SER A 566 23.90 -19.91 -14.08
N TYR A 567 23.27 -20.59 -13.13
CA TYR A 567 22.22 -21.59 -13.39
C TYR A 567 20.95 -21.20 -12.62
N ALA A 568 19.81 -21.54 -13.21
CA ALA A 568 18.49 -21.38 -12.57
C ALA A 568 17.80 -22.75 -12.49
N ALA A 569 17.00 -22.97 -11.46
CA ALA A 569 16.21 -24.19 -11.34
C ALA A 569 15.12 -24.25 -12.42
N ALA A 570 14.70 -25.45 -12.78
CA ALA A 570 13.74 -25.67 -13.87
C ALA A 570 12.42 -24.91 -13.68
N ASP A 571 11.90 -24.90 -12.46
CA ASP A 571 10.67 -24.19 -12.10
C ASP A 571 10.79 -22.69 -12.33
N GLU A 572 11.96 -22.10 -12.11
CA GLU A 572 12.26 -20.68 -12.36
C GLU A 572 12.55 -20.42 -13.84
N TYR A 573 13.42 -21.25 -14.46
CA TYR A 573 13.83 -21.03 -15.83
C TYR A 573 12.68 -21.22 -16.81
N LEU A 574 11.86 -22.25 -16.61
CA LEU A 574 10.74 -22.62 -17.49
C LEU A 574 9.42 -21.92 -17.15
N SER A 575 9.47 -20.82 -16.42
CA SER A 575 8.33 -19.99 -16.03
C SER A 575 8.52 -18.53 -16.44
N GLY A 576 7.55 -17.68 -16.19
CA GLY A 576 7.54 -16.27 -16.63
C GLY A 576 7.39 -16.17 -18.15
N ASN A 577 8.01 -15.17 -18.79
CA ASN A 577 7.92 -14.99 -20.24
C ASN A 577 8.77 -16.00 -21.00
N VAL A 578 8.22 -17.20 -21.18
CA VAL A 578 8.91 -18.34 -21.83
C VAL A 578 9.16 -18.13 -23.33
N ARG A 579 8.36 -17.31 -24.02
CA ARG A 579 8.58 -16.97 -25.44
C ARG A 579 9.83 -16.13 -25.64
N ASN A 580 9.99 -15.10 -24.81
CA ASN A 580 11.19 -14.27 -24.83
C ASN A 580 12.44 -15.09 -24.44
N LYS A 581 12.32 -15.93 -23.38
CA LYS A 581 13.39 -16.83 -22.97
C LYS A 581 13.80 -17.78 -24.10
N LEU A 582 12.85 -18.31 -24.88
CA LEU A 582 13.16 -19.15 -26.05
C LEU A 582 13.93 -18.37 -27.12
N THR A 583 13.49 -17.17 -27.47
CA THR A 583 14.19 -16.33 -28.46
C THR A 583 15.63 -16.05 -28.04
N VAL A 584 15.85 -15.72 -26.76
CA VAL A 584 17.20 -15.50 -26.21
C VAL A 584 18.02 -16.77 -26.23
N ALA A 585 17.44 -17.92 -25.85
CA ALA A 585 18.13 -19.20 -25.83
C ALA A 585 18.50 -19.67 -27.24
N GLU A 586 17.63 -19.52 -28.26
CA GLU A 586 17.91 -19.86 -29.65
C GLU A 586 19.03 -18.99 -30.25
N LEU A 587 19.10 -17.72 -29.90
CA LEU A 587 20.20 -16.83 -30.31
C LEU A 587 21.52 -17.24 -29.64
N ALA A 588 21.50 -17.51 -28.35
CA ALA A 588 22.69 -17.89 -27.60
C ALA A 588 23.22 -19.29 -27.98
N ALA A 589 22.32 -20.24 -28.28
CA ALA A 589 22.68 -21.61 -28.71
C ALA A 589 23.46 -21.66 -30.02
N LYS A 590 23.45 -20.63 -30.85
CA LYS A 590 24.30 -20.53 -32.05
C LYS A 590 25.78 -20.43 -31.70
N ASN A 591 26.11 -19.86 -30.54
CA ASN A 591 27.47 -19.67 -30.07
C ASN A 591 27.85 -20.64 -28.93
N ASP A 592 26.87 -21.17 -28.20
CA ASP A 592 27.03 -22.10 -27.09
C ASP A 592 26.11 -23.33 -27.28
N PRO A 593 26.62 -24.44 -27.83
CA PRO A 593 25.84 -25.66 -28.08
C PRO A 593 25.21 -26.29 -26.82
N GLU A 594 25.76 -26.04 -25.63
CA GLU A 594 25.21 -26.54 -24.36
C GLU A 594 23.78 -26.05 -24.12
N LEU A 595 23.46 -24.85 -24.64
CA LEU A 595 22.13 -24.26 -24.54
C LEU A 595 21.05 -24.94 -25.42
N ALA A 596 21.38 -25.94 -26.22
CA ALA A 596 20.40 -26.71 -26.98
C ALA A 596 19.35 -27.36 -26.07
N VAL A 597 19.79 -27.84 -24.90
CA VAL A 597 18.89 -28.41 -23.86
C VAL A 597 17.86 -27.38 -23.39
N ASN A 598 18.27 -26.14 -23.23
CA ASN A 598 17.39 -25.04 -22.84
C ASN A 598 16.32 -24.75 -23.89
N VAL A 599 16.72 -24.74 -25.17
CA VAL A 599 15.81 -24.52 -26.30
C VAL A 599 14.76 -25.63 -26.35
N ASP A 600 15.19 -26.91 -26.24
CA ASP A 600 14.26 -28.06 -26.28
C ASP A 600 13.30 -28.07 -25.09
N ALA A 601 13.77 -27.69 -23.91
CA ALA A 601 12.93 -27.58 -22.70
C ALA A 601 11.91 -26.43 -22.81
N LEU A 602 12.35 -25.26 -23.29
CA LEU A 602 11.45 -24.12 -23.49
C LEU A 602 10.38 -24.38 -24.54
N LYS A 603 10.73 -25.06 -25.66
CA LYS A 603 9.75 -25.46 -26.70
C LYS A 603 8.62 -26.32 -26.18
N LYS A 604 8.90 -27.18 -25.19
CA LYS A 604 7.88 -28.05 -24.57
C LYS A 604 6.89 -27.31 -23.67
N VAL A 605 7.28 -26.17 -23.15
CA VAL A 605 6.50 -25.43 -22.15
C VAL A 605 5.85 -24.16 -22.67
N ILE A 606 6.08 -23.78 -23.92
CA ILE A 606 5.42 -22.64 -24.56
C ILE A 606 3.90 -22.84 -24.56
N PRO A 607 3.11 -21.85 -24.10
CA PRO A 607 1.67 -21.87 -24.21
C PRO A 607 1.24 -22.04 -25.68
N LYS A 608 0.23 -22.88 -25.90
CA LYS A 608 -0.36 -23.05 -27.22
C LYS A 608 -0.85 -21.71 -27.77
N ASP A 609 -0.57 -21.41 -29.01
CA ASP A 609 -1.06 -20.19 -29.64
C ASP A 609 -2.59 -20.15 -29.67
N LEU A 610 -3.14 -19.04 -29.17
CA LEU A 610 -4.57 -18.75 -29.29
C LEU A 610 -4.87 -18.31 -30.73
N SER A 611 -5.94 -18.83 -31.27
CA SER A 611 -6.48 -18.42 -32.59
C SER A 611 -7.27 -17.10 -32.46
N ALA A 612 -7.56 -16.44 -33.56
CA ALA A 612 -8.39 -15.23 -33.58
C ALA A 612 -9.78 -15.43 -32.94
N ALA A 613 -10.33 -16.65 -33.00
CA ALA A 613 -11.61 -16.99 -32.37
C ALA A 613 -11.54 -17.10 -30.84
N GLU A 614 -10.37 -17.39 -30.31
CA GLU A 614 -10.11 -17.56 -28.87
C GLU A 614 -9.67 -16.24 -28.21
N ILE A 615 -9.24 -15.26 -29.00
CA ILE A 615 -8.81 -13.95 -28.51
C ILE A 615 -10.02 -13.02 -28.39
N SER A 616 -10.41 -12.68 -27.15
CA SER A 616 -11.47 -11.69 -26.92
C SER A 616 -10.96 -10.28 -27.23
N VAL A 617 -11.64 -9.61 -28.13
CA VAL A 617 -11.30 -8.27 -28.61
C VAL A 617 -12.50 -7.34 -28.43
N ARG A 618 -12.24 -6.13 -27.93
CA ARG A 618 -13.22 -5.05 -27.84
C ARG A 618 -12.63 -3.74 -28.36
N LEU A 619 -13.48 -2.88 -28.89
CA LEU A 619 -13.08 -1.51 -29.25
C LEU A 619 -12.66 -0.77 -27.97
N GLY A 620 -11.45 -0.19 -27.97
CA GLY A 620 -10.84 0.42 -26.79
C GLY A 620 -9.84 -0.49 -26.05
N ALA A 621 -9.60 -1.72 -26.52
CA ALA A 621 -8.52 -2.54 -26.00
C ALA A 621 -7.16 -1.90 -26.31
N THR A 622 -6.37 -1.59 -25.28
CA THR A 622 -5.12 -0.81 -25.37
C THR A 622 -3.99 -1.51 -26.11
N TRP A 623 -4.09 -2.83 -26.29
CA TRP A 623 -3.10 -3.60 -27.02
C TRP A 623 -3.26 -3.52 -28.57
N ILE A 624 -4.39 -3.00 -29.06
CA ILE A 624 -4.62 -2.83 -30.48
C ILE A 624 -3.88 -1.58 -30.94
N PRO A 625 -3.02 -1.68 -31.98
CA PRO A 625 -2.29 -0.52 -32.49
C PRO A 625 -3.22 0.62 -32.93
N GLN A 626 -2.82 1.84 -32.62
CA GLN A 626 -3.53 3.06 -32.98
C GLN A 626 -3.87 3.13 -34.48
N ASP A 627 -2.96 2.65 -35.32
CA ASP A 627 -3.15 2.66 -36.79
C ASP A 627 -4.29 1.74 -37.25
N ASP A 628 -4.53 0.64 -36.55
CA ASP A 628 -5.65 -0.25 -36.84
C ASP A 628 -6.98 0.40 -36.44
N ILE A 629 -7.01 1.10 -35.31
CA ILE A 629 -8.19 1.89 -34.91
C ILE A 629 -8.44 3.03 -35.92
N GLN A 630 -7.39 3.72 -36.34
CA GLN A 630 -7.46 4.75 -37.37
C GLN A 630 -8.08 4.17 -38.68
N ARG A 631 -7.59 3.00 -39.14
CA ARG A 631 -8.13 2.32 -40.34
C ARG A 631 -9.60 1.92 -40.15
N PHE A 632 -9.96 1.39 -39.00
CA PHE A 632 -11.34 1.06 -38.67
C PHE A 632 -12.26 2.27 -38.84
N VAL A 633 -11.90 3.40 -38.22
CA VAL A 633 -12.68 4.64 -38.28
C VAL A 633 -12.83 5.11 -39.75
N MET A 634 -11.75 5.07 -40.53
CA MET A 634 -11.77 5.48 -41.95
C MET A 634 -12.61 4.54 -42.82
N GLU A 635 -12.52 3.25 -42.66
CA GLU A 635 -13.30 2.26 -43.44
C GLU A 635 -14.78 2.24 -43.03
N LEU A 636 -15.08 2.40 -41.74
CA LEU A 636 -16.46 2.43 -41.23
C LEU A 636 -17.20 3.65 -41.72
N LEU A 637 -16.62 4.83 -41.55
CA LEU A 637 -17.28 6.11 -41.79
C LEU A 637 -17.05 6.65 -43.20
N THR A 638 -16.03 6.17 -43.94
CA THR A 638 -15.65 6.62 -45.29
C THR A 638 -15.71 8.16 -45.45
N PRO A 639 -14.90 8.90 -44.66
CA PRO A 639 -14.89 10.35 -44.69
C PRO A 639 -14.50 10.90 -46.08
N SER A 640 -14.87 12.15 -46.37
CA SER A 640 -14.42 12.81 -47.59
C SER A 640 -12.90 12.88 -47.68
N SER A 641 -12.34 12.96 -48.88
CA SER A 641 -10.88 13.03 -49.09
C SER A 641 -10.24 14.20 -48.31
N TYR A 642 -10.93 15.31 -48.13
CA TYR A 642 -10.50 16.43 -47.33
C TYR A 642 -10.48 16.12 -45.84
N ALA A 643 -11.52 15.47 -45.33
CA ALA A 643 -11.60 15.07 -43.92
C ALA A 643 -10.63 13.93 -43.60
N ALA A 644 -10.48 12.94 -44.48
CA ALA A 644 -9.57 11.80 -44.31
C ALA A 644 -8.11 12.22 -44.08
N GLY A 645 -7.66 13.30 -44.70
CA GLY A 645 -6.31 13.83 -44.50
C GLY A 645 -6.10 14.55 -43.18
N ARG A 646 -7.18 14.89 -42.46
CA ARG A 646 -7.14 15.67 -41.20
C ARG A 646 -7.55 14.87 -39.98
N LEU A 647 -8.46 13.95 -40.12
CA LEU A 647 -8.92 13.09 -39.04
C LEU A 647 -7.77 12.20 -38.52
N LYS A 648 -7.49 12.28 -37.25
CA LYS A 648 -6.48 11.42 -36.58
C LYS A 648 -7.03 10.85 -35.30
N VAL A 649 -6.89 9.55 -35.19
CA VAL A 649 -7.11 8.84 -33.90
C VAL A 649 -5.81 8.86 -33.13
N ARG A 650 -5.84 9.29 -31.89
CA ARG A 650 -4.67 9.31 -31.00
C ARG A 650 -4.96 8.55 -29.72
N TYR A 651 -3.95 7.85 -29.26
CA TYR A 651 -3.91 7.19 -27.96
C TYR A 651 -2.81 7.81 -27.11
N THR A 652 -3.15 8.15 -25.88
CA THR A 652 -2.20 8.69 -24.90
C THR A 652 -1.94 7.64 -23.82
N PRO A 653 -0.77 6.98 -23.79
CA PRO A 653 -0.48 5.90 -22.86
C PRO A 653 -0.53 6.31 -21.39
N ILE A 654 -0.23 7.57 -21.07
CA ILE A 654 -0.11 8.09 -19.71
C ILE A 654 -1.45 8.03 -18.95
N ASN A 655 -2.54 8.40 -19.60
CA ASN A 655 -3.89 8.40 -19.01
C ASN A 655 -4.83 7.35 -19.62
N GLY A 656 -4.35 6.61 -20.63
CA GLY A 656 -5.12 5.59 -21.32
C GLY A 656 -6.27 6.14 -22.19
N ASP A 657 -6.27 7.45 -22.50
CA ASP A 657 -7.35 8.09 -23.23
C ASP A 657 -7.14 8.05 -24.75
N TRP A 658 -8.23 7.86 -25.46
CA TRP A 658 -8.30 7.93 -26.91
C TRP A 658 -8.99 9.23 -27.35
N PHE A 659 -8.48 9.84 -28.41
CA PHE A 659 -9.02 11.08 -29.00
C PHE A 659 -9.15 10.93 -30.49
N ILE A 660 -10.20 11.52 -31.05
CA ILE A 660 -10.36 11.69 -32.53
C ILE A 660 -10.25 13.18 -32.80
N GLU A 661 -9.14 13.59 -33.42
CA GLU A 661 -8.89 14.98 -33.77
C GLU A 661 -9.65 15.38 -35.05
N ASN A 662 -9.98 16.67 -35.15
CA ASN A 662 -10.60 17.30 -36.31
C ASN A 662 -11.96 16.69 -36.75
N LYS A 663 -12.73 16.17 -35.80
CA LYS A 663 -14.07 15.57 -36.03
C LYS A 663 -15.01 16.45 -36.84
N SER A 664 -14.91 17.77 -36.66
CA SER A 664 -15.73 18.75 -37.40
C SER A 664 -15.38 18.89 -38.90
N SER A 665 -14.25 18.33 -39.34
CA SER A 665 -13.89 18.39 -40.77
C SER A 665 -14.75 17.53 -41.69
N ASP A 666 -15.52 16.59 -41.12
CA ASP A 666 -16.40 15.66 -41.86
C ASP A 666 -17.90 15.87 -41.56
N MET A 667 -18.30 17.11 -41.33
CA MET A 667 -19.71 17.47 -41.10
C MET A 667 -20.54 17.18 -42.36
N GLY A 668 -21.72 16.59 -42.18
CA GLY A 668 -22.63 16.21 -43.27
C GLY A 668 -22.36 14.81 -43.84
N ASN A 669 -21.47 14.05 -43.25
CA ASN A 669 -21.27 12.64 -43.59
C ASN A 669 -22.46 11.80 -43.05
N VAL A 670 -23.26 11.26 -43.96
CA VAL A 670 -24.46 10.47 -43.64
C VAL A 670 -24.13 9.29 -42.73
N LYS A 671 -22.97 8.61 -42.92
CA LYS A 671 -22.57 7.52 -42.06
C LYS A 671 -22.25 8.00 -40.66
N ALA A 672 -21.58 9.16 -40.53
CA ALA A 672 -21.22 9.73 -39.24
C ALA A 672 -22.43 10.33 -38.48
N ASP A 673 -23.38 10.94 -39.19
CA ASP A 673 -24.46 11.71 -38.58
C ASP A 673 -25.79 10.93 -38.47
N SER A 674 -25.92 9.76 -39.16
CA SER A 674 -27.19 9.01 -39.22
C SER A 674 -27.00 7.49 -39.09
N THR A 675 -26.11 6.86 -39.88
CA THR A 675 -25.95 5.40 -39.89
C THR A 675 -25.35 4.90 -38.58
N TYR A 676 -24.21 5.44 -38.16
CA TYR A 676 -23.48 5.09 -36.93
C TYR A 676 -23.56 6.19 -35.87
N GLY A 677 -24.18 7.31 -36.15
CA GLY A 677 -24.43 8.44 -35.28
C GLY A 677 -25.90 8.77 -35.16
N THR A 678 -26.19 9.82 -34.41
CA THR A 678 -27.50 10.45 -34.27
C THR A 678 -27.37 11.94 -34.55
N LYS A 679 -28.50 12.65 -34.67
CA LYS A 679 -28.51 14.12 -34.82
C LYS A 679 -27.83 14.86 -33.66
N ARG A 680 -27.71 14.22 -32.50
CA ARG A 680 -27.18 14.81 -31.27
C ARG A 680 -25.77 14.32 -30.93
N ALA A 681 -25.35 13.16 -31.44
CA ALA A 681 -24.01 12.59 -31.25
C ALA A 681 -23.54 12.00 -32.58
N SER A 682 -22.49 12.57 -33.16
CA SER A 682 -21.87 12.01 -34.34
C SER A 682 -21.19 10.67 -34.02
N ALA A 683 -21.03 9.81 -35.03
CA ALA A 683 -20.32 8.55 -34.87
C ALA A 683 -18.91 8.75 -34.33
N TYR A 684 -18.22 9.83 -34.66
CA TYR A 684 -16.89 10.13 -34.10
C TYR A 684 -16.91 10.29 -32.60
N ARG A 685 -17.92 10.95 -32.03
CA ARG A 685 -18.10 11.05 -30.59
C ARG A 685 -18.44 9.69 -29.97
N ILE A 686 -19.36 8.93 -30.60
CA ILE A 686 -19.75 7.60 -30.11
C ILE A 686 -18.55 6.63 -30.12
N ILE A 687 -17.72 6.66 -31.16
CA ILE A 687 -16.50 5.85 -31.27
C ILE A 687 -15.50 6.28 -30.18
N GLU A 688 -15.28 7.57 -29.98
CA GLU A 688 -14.38 8.09 -28.96
C GLU A 688 -14.84 7.71 -27.54
N ASP A 689 -16.13 7.84 -27.24
CA ASP A 689 -16.71 7.39 -25.97
C ASP A 689 -16.50 5.87 -25.81
N THR A 690 -16.70 5.08 -26.86
CA THR A 690 -16.53 3.62 -26.85
C THR A 690 -15.07 3.22 -26.63
N LEU A 691 -14.12 3.89 -27.30
CA LEU A 691 -12.68 3.68 -27.12
C LEU A 691 -12.24 3.93 -25.68
N ASN A 692 -12.84 4.93 -25.05
CA ASN A 692 -12.59 5.29 -23.65
C ASN A 692 -13.47 4.51 -22.67
N LEU A 693 -14.17 3.45 -23.11
CA LEU A 693 -15.05 2.61 -22.29
C LEU A 693 -16.17 3.40 -21.60
N ARG A 694 -16.65 4.49 -22.24
CA ARG A 694 -17.73 5.35 -21.74
C ARG A 694 -19.01 5.10 -22.53
N ASP A 695 -20.14 5.14 -21.85
CA ASP A 695 -21.44 5.16 -22.52
C ASP A 695 -21.74 6.57 -23.03
N THR A 696 -22.15 6.66 -24.30
CA THR A 696 -22.53 7.96 -24.88
C THR A 696 -23.83 8.47 -24.24
N ARG A 697 -23.80 9.69 -23.71
CA ARG A 697 -24.91 10.35 -23.03
C ARG A 697 -25.23 11.70 -23.66
N ILE A 698 -26.52 12.00 -23.75
CA ILE A 698 -27.03 13.22 -24.34
C ILE A 698 -27.74 14.05 -23.27
N PHE A 699 -27.40 15.34 -23.24
CA PHE A 699 -27.99 16.30 -22.32
C PHE A 699 -28.63 17.44 -23.10
N ASP A 700 -29.82 17.86 -22.66
CA ASP A 700 -30.43 19.10 -23.08
C ASP A 700 -30.01 20.23 -22.13
N TYR A 701 -29.91 21.43 -22.67
CA TYR A 701 -29.55 22.60 -21.87
C TYR A 701 -30.77 23.47 -21.69
N VAL A 702 -31.19 23.63 -20.44
CA VAL A 702 -32.30 24.51 -20.05
C VAL A 702 -31.71 25.68 -19.29
N TYR A 703 -32.19 26.88 -19.54
CA TYR A 703 -31.80 28.07 -18.80
C TYR A 703 -32.76 28.23 -17.62
N ASP A 704 -32.19 28.43 -16.41
CA ASP A 704 -32.97 28.73 -15.23
C ASP A 704 -33.48 30.19 -15.25
N GLU A 705 -34.32 30.56 -14.27
CA GLU A 705 -34.91 31.92 -14.15
C GLU A 705 -33.84 33.02 -13.99
N HIS A 706 -32.58 32.66 -13.70
CA HIS A 706 -31.46 33.57 -13.53
C HIS A 706 -30.51 33.56 -14.75
N GLY A 707 -30.85 32.85 -15.82
CA GLY A 707 -30.10 32.76 -17.06
C GLY A 707 -28.91 31.78 -16.99
N ASN A 708 -28.79 30.94 -15.97
CA ASN A 708 -27.74 29.94 -15.86
C ASN A 708 -28.09 28.69 -16.68
N LYS A 709 -27.11 28.18 -17.41
CA LYS A 709 -27.24 26.98 -18.22
C LYS A 709 -27.20 25.69 -17.40
N LYS A 710 -28.33 24.96 -17.34
CA LYS A 710 -28.45 23.68 -16.63
C LYS A 710 -28.51 22.54 -17.64
N ALA A 711 -27.66 21.51 -17.47
CA ALA A 711 -27.72 20.28 -18.27
C ALA A 711 -28.80 19.35 -17.70
N VAL A 712 -29.74 18.93 -18.56
CA VAL A 712 -30.80 17.98 -18.22
C VAL A 712 -30.59 16.73 -19.05
N PHE A 713 -30.54 15.57 -18.43
CA PHE A 713 -30.34 14.29 -19.08
C PHE A 713 -31.52 13.96 -20.01
N ASN A 714 -31.22 13.65 -21.28
CA ASN A 714 -32.21 13.24 -22.27
C ASN A 714 -32.15 11.72 -22.47
N ALA A 715 -33.01 10.98 -21.76
CA ALA A 715 -33.04 9.51 -21.79
C ALA A 715 -33.29 8.96 -23.20
N LYS A 716 -34.24 9.56 -23.99
CA LYS A 716 -34.58 9.11 -25.33
C LYS A 716 -33.42 9.20 -26.31
N GLU A 717 -32.76 10.36 -26.34
CA GLU A 717 -31.62 10.58 -27.23
C GLU A 717 -30.39 9.78 -26.79
N THR A 718 -30.21 9.58 -25.47
CA THR A 718 -29.15 8.73 -24.92
C THR A 718 -29.35 7.27 -25.34
N THR A 719 -30.56 6.71 -25.19
CA THR A 719 -30.87 5.34 -25.65
C THR A 719 -30.61 5.16 -27.14
N ALA A 720 -30.97 6.15 -27.95
CA ALA A 720 -30.69 6.13 -29.39
C ALA A 720 -29.20 6.15 -29.70
N ALA A 721 -28.40 6.94 -28.93
CA ALA A 721 -26.92 7.00 -29.09
C ALA A 721 -26.26 5.69 -28.65
N GLN A 722 -26.70 5.11 -27.53
CA GLN A 722 -26.20 3.83 -27.03
C GLN A 722 -26.53 2.65 -27.96
N ALA A 723 -27.73 2.66 -28.61
CA ALA A 723 -28.04 1.69 -29.67
C ALA A 723 -27.02 1.78 -30.83
N LYS A 724 -26.63 3.01 -31.24
CA LYS A 724 -25.57 3.20 -32.23
C LYS A 724 -24.21 2.76 -31.75
N GLN A 725 -23.92 2.95 -30.45
CA GLN A 725 -22.68 2.50 -29.82
C GLN A 725 -22.54 0.97 -29.92
N GLU A 726 -23.61 0.21 -29.69
CA GLU A 726 -23.61 -1.26 -29.84
C GLU A 726 -23.40 -1.67 -31.32
N VAL A 727 -24.00 -0.95 -32.27
CA VAL A 727 -23.77 -1.19 -33.72
C VAL A 727 -22.28 -0.96 -34.08
N VAL A 728 -21.66 0.07 -33.52
CA VAL A 728 -20.22 0.35 -33.72
C VAL A 728 -19.34 -0.74 -33.10
N LYS A 729 -19.64 -1.21 -31.88
CA LYS A 729 -18.92 -2.31 -31.24
C LYS A 729 -18.99 -3.58 -32.05
N GLN A 730 -20.18 -3.94 -32.57
CA GLN A 730 -20.39 -5.12 -33.41
C GLN A 730 -19.63 -4.97 -34.74
N ALA A 731 -19.73 -3.83 -35.37
CA ALA A 731 -19.00 -3.55 -36.63
C ALA A 731 -17.47 -3.70 -36.43
N PHE A 732 -16.94 -3.30 -35.27
CA PHE A 732 -15.52 -3.50 -34.96
C PHE A 732 -15.15 -4.96 -34.78
N GLN A 733 -15.96 -5.74 -34.07
CA GLN A 733 -15.73 -7.17 -33.88
C GLN A 733 -15.73 -7.91 -35.23
N ASP A 734 -16.64 -7.59 -36.12
CA ASP A 734 -16.71 -8.18 -37.46
C ASP A 734 -15.53 -7.74 -38.36
N TRP A 735 -15.05 -6.52 -38.18
CA TRP A 735 -13.98 -5.92 -38.98
C TRP A 735 -12.59 -6.40 -38.61
N ILE A 736 -12.27 -6.50 -37.30
CA ILE A 736 -10.90 -6.65 -36.79
C ILE A 736 -10.20 -7.89 -37.33
N TRP A 737 -10.95 -9.00 -37.44
CA TRP A 737 -10.41 -10.29 -37.90
C TRP A 737 -10.67 -10.59 -39.39
N LYS A 738 -11.36 -9.69 -40.13
CA LYS A 738 -11.76 -9.91 -41.52
C LYS A 738 -10.55 -9.97 -42.47
N ASP A 739 -9.62 -9.09 -42.32
CA ASP A 739 -8.41 -9.00 -43.15
C ASP A 739 -7.36 -10.02 -42.65
N PRO A 740 -6.89 -10.94 -43.52
CA PRO A 740 -5.96 -12.01 -43.13
C PRO A 740 -4.61 -11.51 -42.63
N GLU A 741 -4.07 -10.44 -43.24
CA GLU A 741 -2.75 -9.92 -42.87
C GLU A 741 -2.80 -9.25 -41.47
N ARG A 742 -3.79 -8.40 -41.25
CA ARG A 742 -4.06 -7.79 -39.96
C ARG A 742 -4.32 -8.86 -38.91
N ARG A 743 -5.18 -9.84 -39.22
CA ARG A 743 -5.49 -10.97 -38.28
C ARG A 743 -4.22 -11.71 -37.86
N ASN A 744 -3.38 -12.12 -38.84
CA ASN A 744 -2.16 -12.88 -38.52
C ASN A 744 -1.19 -12.04 -37.68
N ARG A 745 -1.03 -10.75 -37.99
CA ARG A 745 -0.18 -9.83 -37.23
C ARG A 745 -0.69 -9.62 -35.80
N LEU A 746 -1.98 -9.37 -35.61
CA LEU A 746 -2.56 -9.15 -34.30
C LEU A 746 -2.59 -10.43 -33.45
N VAL A 747 -2.91 -11.59 -34.06
CA VAL A 747 -2.84 -12.89 -33.37
C VAL A 747 -1.41 -13.17 -32.90
N ARG A 748 -0.40 -12.90 -33.75
CA ARG A 748 0.99 -13.10 -33.37
C ARG A 748 1.40 -12.17 -32.25
N TYR A 749 1.08 -10.88 -32.38
CA TYR A 749 1.36 -9.88 -31.36
C TYR A 749 0.71 -10.22 -30.00
N TYR A 750 -0.55 -10.66 -30.02
CA TYR A 750 -1.26 -11.06 -28.80
C TYR A 750 -0.59 -12.26 -28.13
N ASN A 751 -0.28 -13.30 -28.91
CA ASN A 751 0.38 -14.50 -28.36
C ASN A 751 1.78 -14.18 -27.82
N ASP A 752 2.55 -13.35 -28.50
CA ASP A 752 3.90 -13.00 -28.04
C ASP A 752 3.90 -12.11 -26.79
N THR A 753 2.88 -11.25 -26.66
CA THR A 753 2.82 -10.27 -25.55
C THR A 753 2.03 -10.82 -24.36
N PHE A 754 0.83 -11.37 -24.59
CA PHE A 754 -0.11 -11.70 -23.51
C PHE A 754 -0.26 -13.21 -23.27
N ASN A 755 0.02 -14.05 -24.25
CA ASN A 755 0.07 -15.49 -24.11
C ASN A 755 1.51 -16.01 -24.06
N SER A 756 2.37 -15.24 -23.40
CA SER A 756 3.82 -15.50 -23.33
C SER A 756 4.27 -16.00 -21.96
N VAL A 757 3.42 -15.86 -20.95
CA VAL A 757 3.75 -16.12 -19.55
C VAL A 757 3.23 -17.50 -19.13
N ARG A 758 4.11 -18.30 -18.53
CA ARG A 758 3.77 -19.55 -17.88
C ARG A 758 3.91 -19.38 -16.35
N PRO A 759 2.93 -19.79 -15.55
CA PRO A 759 3.09 -19.82 -14.10
C PRO A 759 4.22 -20.77 -13.69
N ARG A 760 4.80 -20.54 -12.52
CA ARG A 760 5.84 -21.41 -11.97
C ARG A 760 5.21 -22.75 -11.55
N GLU A 761 5.76 -23.86 -12.01
CA GLU A 761 5.33 -25.22 -11.71
C GLU A 761 6.52 -26.00 -11.19
N TYR A 762 6.30 -26.78 -10.16
CA TYR A 762 7.34 -27.54 -9.50
C TYR A 762 7.24 -29.02 -9.89
N ASP A 763 8.32 -29.59 -10.41
CA ASP A 763 8.47 -31.02 -10.70
C ASP A 763 9.42 -31.64 -9.68
N GLY A 764 8.92 -32.56 -8.88
CA GLY A 764 9.69 -33.26 -7.87
C GLY A 764 10.18 -34.63 -8.31
N SER A 765 10.03 -35.02 -9.57
CA SER A 765 10.38 -36.35 -10.08
C SER A 765 11.86 -36.74 -9.89
N HIS A 766 12.74 -35.72 -9.76
CA HIS A 766 14.19 -35.91 -9.55
C HIS A 766 14.56 -36.06 -8.06
N ILE A 767 13.61 -35.85 -7.12
CA ILE A 767 13.88 -35.89 -5.68
C ILE A 767 13.90 -37.36 -5.22
N THR A 768 14.96 -37.72 -4.55
CA THR A 768 15.08 -39.02 -3.86
C THR A 768 14.78 -38.82 -2.37
N PHE A 769 13.99 -39.74 -1.80
CA PHE A 769 13.53 -39.64 -0.42
C PHE A 769 14.26 -40.65 0.47
N GLY A 770 15.27 -40.20 1.20
CA GLY A 770 15.91 -41.02 2.23
C GLY A 770 14.97 -41.18 3.43
N GLY A 771 14.87 -42.38 4.01
CA GLY A 771 14.14 -42.68 5.24
C GLY A 771 12.62 -42.89 5.11
N ILE A 772 12.07 -42.93 3.91
CA ILE A 772 10.69 -43.39 3.63
C ILE A 772 10.65 -44.93 3.72
N SER A 773 9.58 -45.46 4.35
CA SER A 773 9.30 -46.89 4.29
C SER A 773 9.19 -47.40 2.84
N PRO A 774 9.85 -48.49 2.45
CA PRO A 774 9.76 -49.07 1.09
C PRO A 774 8.34 -49.43 0.65
N GLU A 775 7.42 -49.53 1.59
CA GLU A 775 6.00 -49.85 1.34
C GLU A 775 5.19 -48.63 0.90
N ILE A 776 5.74 -47.42 1.04
CA ILE A 776 5.04 -46.14 0.70
C ILE A 776 5.58 -45.65 -0.63
N THR A 777 4.71 -45.58 -1.65
CA THR A 777 5.00 -44.94 -2.92
C THR A 777 4.24 -43.62 -3.01
N LEU A 778 4.96 -42.47 -3.07
CA LEU A 778 4.37 -41.15 -3.24
C LEU A 778 3.77 -40.97 -4.63
N ARG A 779 2.59 -40.37 -4.72
CA ARG A 779 1.95 -40.04 -6.00
C ARG A 779 2.63 -38.81 -6.62
N PRO A 780 2.57 -38.59 -7.94
CA PRO A 780 3.22 -37.45 -8.60
C PRO A 780 2.85 -36.08 -7.99
N HIS A 781 1.59 -35.88 -7.66
CA HIS A 781 1.16 -34.61 -7.05
C HIS A 781 1.71 -34.41 -5.61
N GLN A 782 2.01 -35.49 -4.88
CA GLN A 782 2.64 -35.41 -3.56
C GLN A 782 4.12 -35.09 -3.69
N VAL A 783 4.80 -35.71 -4.66
CA VAL A 783 6.22 -35.43 -4.98
C VAL A 783 6.38 -33.97 -5.44
N ASN A 784 5.49 -33.48 -6.30
CA ASN A 784 5.48 -32.09 -6.75
C ASN A 784 5.17 -31.11 -5.62
N ALA A 785 4.31 -31.48 -4.68
CA ALA A 785 4.04 -30.65 -3.49
C ALA A 785 5.28 -30.55 -2.59
N ILE A 786 6.06 -31.63 -2.45
CA ILE A 786 7.33 -31.61 -1.72
C ILE A 786 8.33 -30.68 -2.43
N ALA A 787 8.45 -30.78 -3.74
CA ALA A 787 9.29 -29.89 -4.54
C ALA A 787 8.88 -28.41 -4.35
N HIS A 788 7.58 -28.15 -4.33
CA HIS A 788 7.07 -26.80 -4.08
C HIS A 788 7.46 -26.28 -2.69
N ILE A 789 7.40 -27.10 -1.66
CA ILE A 789 7.83 -26.72 -0.30
C ILE A 789 9.36 -26.49 -0.26
N LEU A 790 10.14 -27.37 -0.88
CA LEU A 790 11.60 -27.31 -0.85
C LEU A 790 12.17 -26.09 -1.61
N TYR A 791 11.60 -25.80 -2.78
CA TYR A 791 12.13 -24.76 -3.69
C TYR A 791 11.35 -23.47 -3.66
N GLY A 792 10.09 -23.48 -3.24
CA GLY A 792 9.20 -22.31 -3.21
C GLY A 792 9.12 -21.59 -1.85
N GLY A 793 9.63 -22.20 -0.77
CA GLY A 793 9.50 -21.64 0.58
C GLY A 793 8.09 -21.81 1.15
N ASN A 794 7.50 -20.74 1.69
CA ASN A 794 6.14 -20.79 2.24
C ASN A 794 5.11 -21.20 1.19
N THR A 795 4.43 -22.32 1.41
CA THR A 795 3.59 -22.97 0.39
C THR A 795 2.18 -23.24 0.92
N LEU A 796 1.18 -22.88 0.12
CA LEU A 796 -0.22 -23.27 0.34
C LEU A 796 -0.57 -24.46 -0.58
N LEU A 797 -0.83 -25.63 0.01
CA LEU A 797 -1.25 -26.82 -0.73
C LEU A 797 -2.78 -26.95 -0.69
N ALA A 798 -3.47 -26.43 -1.70
CA ALA A 798 -4.93 -26.49 -1.83
C ALA A 798 -5.36 -27.79 -2.56
N HIS A 799 -5.02 -28.94 -2.02
CA HIS A 799 -5.38 -30.26 -2.58
C HIS A 799 -6.84 -30.61 -2.25
N LYS A 800 -7.50 -31.32 -3.18
CA LYS A 800 -8.87 -31.84 -2.97
C LYS A 800 -8.87 -32.88 -1.84
N VAL A 801 -10.00 -32.96 -1.15
CA VAL A 801 -10.24 -33.99 -0.13
C VAL A 801 -9.97 -35.39 -0.70
N GLY A 802 -9.24 -36.23 0.04
CA GLY A 802 -8.82 -37.57 -0.40
C GLY A 802 -7.50 -37.65 -1.16
N ALA A 803 -6.79 -36.52 -1.35
CA ALA A 803 -5.44 -36.53 -1.94
C ALA A 803 -4.37 -37.19 -1.06
N VAL A 804 -4.67 -37.44 0.23
CA VAL A 804 -3.81 -38.07 1.27
C VAL A 804 -2.46 -37.35 1.47
N SER A 805 -2.33 -36.14 0.94
CA SER A 805 -1.09 -35.35 0.98
C SER A 805 -0.67 -35.03 2.41
N TYR A 806 -1.60 -34.68 3.29
CA TYR A 806 -1.30 -34.35 4.69
C TYR A 806 -0.64 -35.51 5.44
N THR A 807 -1.16 -36.72 5.30
CA THR A 807 -0.65 -37.90 6.01
C THR A 807 0.77 -38.26 5.60
N HIS A 808 1.07 -38.17 4.31
CA HIS A 808 2.37 -38.57 3.77
C HIS A 808 3.41 -37.43 3.85
N LEU A 809 3.00 -36.15 3.69
CA LEU A 809 3.93 -35.02 3.79
C LEU A 809 4.35 -34.74 5.23
N ARG A 810 3.45 -34.91 6.22
CA ARG A 810 3.79 -34.72 7.63
C ARG A 810 4.87 -35.70 8.13
N ALA A 811 4.94 -36.89 7.54
CA ALA A 811 6.00 -37.84 7.84
C ALA A 811 7.39 -37.34 7.42
N HIS A 812 7.47 -36.39 6.47
CA HIS A 812 8.71 -35.77 6.01
C HIS A 812 9.10 -34.52 6.80
N GLU A 813 8.14 -33.79 7.39
CA GLU A 813 8.46 -32.68 8.30
C GLU A 813 9.25 -33.14 9.54
N THR A 814 9.10 -34.39 9.92
CA THR A 814 9.86 -34.97 11.05
C THR A 814 11.33 -35.27 10.74
N LEU A 815 11.76 -35.22 9.48
CA LEU A 815 13.17 -35.37 9.09
C LEU A 815 13.97 -34.05 9.07
N ARG A 816 13.29 -32.89 9.18
CA ARG A 816 13.90 -31.58 9.37
C ARG A 816 13.90 -31.11 10.83
N HIS A 817 13.48 -31.99 11.74
CA HIS A 817 13.46 -31.71 13.19
C HIS A 817 14.44 -32.58 13.93
#